data_f7dda73a2dd6e3ec9388459435eaebd7
#
_entry.id   f7dda73a2dd6e3ec9388459435eaebd7
#
_cell.length_a   1.000
_cell.length_b   1.000
_cell.length_c   1.000
_cell.angle_alpha   90.00
_cell.angle_beta   90.00
_cell.angle_gamma   90.00
#
_symmetry.space_group_name_H-M   'P 1'
#
loop_
_entity.id
_entity.type
_entity.pdbx_description
1 polymer ?
#
loop_
_entity_poly.entity_id
_entity_poly.type
_entity_poly.pdbx_seq_one_letter_code
_entity_poly.pdbx_strand_id
1 'polypeptide(L)'
;MTQSNRLNGGLINRGKPLNFNFDGRAYQGYEGDTLASALMANGVRFLGRSFKYHRPRGIFTAGSEEPNALVELRNGARQEPNTRATVAELYEGLSACSQNYKGSLRYDLLALNDFFSDILSAGFYYKTFMWPAAFWEKVYEPIIRSAAGLGRLSGEDDPDEYEKGFLHCDLLVIGGGPAGLMAALTAGRADANVILVDEDSRFGGRLNVEQEDIDGKPAFEWVEQAVAELTEMDNVRLMPRSTAMGAFDHGVYGVVERVQDHLHTPVEGKPRQTFWRVYSKGAILCAGATERPIVFPDNDRPGVMLAGSMRTYANRWAATPARMVAIFTNNDDGHRTAVDLIAKGVDVTAIVDSRLDAPTLTDVRLISGAHVIGTKGRHGLSSIRVRQADGSEETLACGALGVSGGWNPNVHLTCHQGGRPIWDESIAAFVPGQDIPVGMSVAGAAKGLFSTEDALRSGSEEALAALEILGVTASALKLPRAVNSAYNLQPLYHVPHGKGRAWIDQQNDVTVKDVKLAYQENYQSVEHLKRYTTLGMGTDQGKTANVNALAIMAELTGKAIPKTGTTIFRPPYTPVTLGTIGGRTVGKHFHPTRETPTDKWAREHNAPFDIAGDWMRARWFPQPGETHWRQSADREACNVRKNVGICDVTTLGKIDVQGADAASFLNRVYANGFAKLAVGKVRYGIMLREDGACYDDGTAARLAEEHFVITTTTANAGAVLRNMEFARQCLWPDMDVQLISTTEAWAQFAVAGPKSRELLQRIVDSEIDISNEAFPFMACGSLTVCGGVRARLFRISFSGELAYELAVPTSYGDALWRRMLELGQDLGVAPYGLEALDIMRIEKGHPTGRELDGRATALMLGMERMVSRKKDSIGSTLDQREGLTDPNGLRLVGLKPVEQSEVITAGSQLVNETAHVHIDSEQGHVTSACISRHLGHSIGMAFLKGGDQRMGEIIRVVDPVRGTDVKAQVISTHFFDPEGGRLRA
;
A
#
# COMPACT_ATOMS: atom_id res chain seq x y z
N MET A 1 -17.16 40.87 -7.72
CA MET A 1 -16.44 41.27 -6.48
C MET A 1 -15.04 41.76 -6.91
N THR A 2 -14.56 42.89 -6.40
CA THR A 2 -13.19 43.34 -6.67
C THR A 2 -12.19 42.49 -5.92
N GLN A 3 -11.29 41.79 -6.63
CA GLN A 3 -10.23 41.02 -6.02
C GLN A 3 -9.18 41.98 -5.39
N SER A 4 -9.33 42.24 -4.10
CA SER A 4 -8.55 43.25 -3.35
C SER A 4 -7.03 43.08 -3.42
N ASN A 5 -6.57 41.84 -3.58
CA ASN A 5 -5.15 41.46 -3.58
C ASN A 5 -4.65 41.02 -4.97
N ARG A 6 -5.43 41.23 -6.02
CA ARG A 6 -4.97 40.99 -7.40
C ARG A 6 -4.05 42.13 -7.87
N LEU A 7 -2.91 41.78 -8.44
CA LEU A 7 -1.92 42.65 -9.03
C LEU A 7 -2.11 42.73 -10.56
N ASN A 8 -1.30 43.55 -11.24
CA ASN A 8 -1.27 43.62 -12.68
C ASN A 8 -0.34 42.54 -13.26
N GLY A 9 -0.60 42.16 -14.52
CA GLY A 9 0.19 41.16 -15.25
C GLY A 9 -0.10 39.73 -14.82
N GLY A 10 0.94 38.90 -14.71
CA GLY A 10 0.88 37.46 -14.47
C GLY A 10 0.72 36.59 -15.72
N LEU A 11 0.82 35.29 -15.56
CA LEU A 11 0.66 34.29 -16.64
C LEU A 11 -0.74 33.69 -16.67
N ILE A 12 -1.72 34.34 -16.04
CA ILE A 12 -3.13 33.94 -16.02
C ILE A 12 -3.89 34.52 -17.22
N ASN A 13 -4.92 33.84 -17.69
CA ASN A 13 -5.77 34.31 -18.78
C ASN A 13 -6.92 35.18 -18.23
N ARG A 14 -6.71 36.49 -18.18
CA ARG A 14 -7.69 37.46 -17.70
C ARG A 14 -8.94 37.59 -18.58
N GLY A 15 -8.87 37.14 -19.83
CA GLY A 15 -10.02 37.09 -20.73
C GLY A 15 -11.02 35.98 -20.37
N LYS A 16 -10.63 35.05 -19.49
CA LYS A 16 -11.46 33.90 -19.12
C LYS A 16 -11.64 33.82 -17.57
N PRO A 17 -12.57 34.60 -17.00
CA PRO A 17 -12.91 34.52 -15.59
C PRO A 17 -13.58 33.19 -15.27
N LEU A 18 -13.29 32.64 -14.08
CA LEU A 18 -13.84 31.38 -13.58
C LEU A 18 -14.49 31.63 -12.23
N ASN A 19 -15.71 31.10 -12.03
CA ASN A 19 -16.43 31.20 -10.77
C ASN A 19 -16.23 29.91 -9.97
N PHE A 20 -16.01 30.02 -8.67
CA PHE A 20 -15.83 28.89 -7.77
C PHE A 20 -16.42 29.15 -6.39
N ASN A 21 -16.58 28.10 -5.61
CA ASN A 21 -17.12 28.15 -4.25
C ASN A 21 -16.06 27.72 -3.24
N PHE A 22 -15.92 28.47 -2.15
CA PHE A 22 -15.13 28.07 -0.99
C PHE A 22 -15.91 28.36 0.31
N ASP A 23 -16.11 27.36 1.14
CA ASP A 23 -16.90 27.42 2.38
C ASP A 23 -18.32 28.01 2.15
N GLY A 24 -18.99 27.60 1.06
CA GLY A 24 -20.32 28.08 0.69
C GLY A 24 -20.38 29.52 0.16
N ARG A 25 -19.24 30.16 -0.10
CA ARG A 25 -19.17 31.53 -0.67
C ARG A 25 -18.67 31.48 -2.10
N ALA A 26 -19.32 32.22 -2.96
CA ALA A 26 -18.89 32.38 -4.35
C ALA A 26 -17.71 33.35 -4.46
N TYR A 27 -16.72 32.95 -5.24
CA TYR A 27 -15.54 33.74 -5.58
C TYR A 27 -15.29 33.71 -7.09
N GLN A 28 -14.42 34.58 -7.57
CA GLN A 28 -13.98 34.57 -8.96
C GLN A 28 -12.44 34.54 -9.02
N GLY A 29 -11.90 33.75 -9.96
CA GLY A 29 -10.50 33.71 -10.37
C GLY A 29 -10.41 33.76 -11.89
N TYR A 30 -9.30 33.31 -12.44
CA TYR A 30 -9.03 33.26 -13.88
C TYR A 30 -8.45 31.89 -14.27
N GLU A 31 -8.62 31.56 -15.58
CA GLU A 31 -7.93 30.38 -16.12
C GLU A 31 -6.40 30.50 -15.91
N GLY A 32 -5.75 29.46 -15.39
CA GLY A 32 -4.36 29.44 -15.00
C GLY A 32 -4.10 29.76 -13.53
N ASP A 33 -5.13 30.19 -12.76
CA ASP A 33 -5.04 30.24 -11.30
C ASP A 33 -5.03 28.82 -10.71
N THR A 34 -4.40 28.67 -9.52
CA THR A 34 -4.70 27.59 -8.59
C THR A 34 -5.79 28.04 -7.62
N LEU A 35 -6.40 27.10 -6.88
CA LEU A 35 -7.35 27.45 -5.81
C LEU A 35 -6.69 28.40 -4.79
N ALA A 36 -5.44 28.18 -4.42
CA ALA A 36 -4.70 29.02 -3.50
C ALA A 36 -4.48 30.42 -4.04
N SER A 37 -4.05 30.58 -5.30
CA SER A 37 -3.81 31.90 -5.90
C SER A 37 -5.11 32.71 -6.05
N ALA A 38 -6.21 32.03 -6.45
CA ALA A 38 -7.51 32.67 -6.56
C ALA A 38 -8.06 33.11 -5.19
N LEU A 39 -7.94 32.30 -4.14
CA LEU A 39 -8.32 32.65 -2.77
C LEU A 39 -7.47 33.80 -2.22
N MET A 40 -6.15 33.78 -2.43
CA MET A 40 -5.23 34.86 -2.05
C MET A 40 -5.62 36.18 -2.73
N ALA A 41 -5.88 36.15 -4.06
CA ALA A 41 -6.32 37.35 -4.78
C ALA A 41 -7.64 37.94 -4.24
N ASN A 42 -8.53 37.11 -3.74
CA ASN A 42 -9.78 37.50 -3.08
C ASN A 42 -9.62 37.86 -1.59
N GLY A 43 -8.39 37.88 -1.05
CA GLY A 43 -8.08 38.26 0.32
C GLY A 43 -8.39 37.18 1.36
N VAL A 44 -8.59 35.93 0.96
CA VAL A 44 -8.80 34.81 1.86
C VAL A 44 -7.42 34.33 2.36
N ARG A 45 -7.17 34.47 3.67
CA ARG A 45 -5.88 34.12 4.31
C ARG A 45 -5.94 32.94 5.23
N PHE A 46 -7.13 32.60 5.71
CA PHE A 46 -7.37 31.55 6.70
C PHE A 46 -8.14 30.39 6.04
N LEU A 47 -7.47 29.25 5.79
CA LEU A 47 -7.96 28.17 4.96
C LEU A 47 -8.29 26.88 5.73
N GLY A 48 -7.76 26.70 6.93
CA GLY A 48 -7.96 25.48 7.69
C GLY A 48 -7.39 25.57 9.10
N ARG A 49 -7.48 24.46 9.83
CA ARG A 49 -6.89 24.33 11.15
C ARG A 49 -5.97 23.12 11.22
N SER A 50 -4.96 23.20 12.12
CA SER A 50 -4.03 22.09 12.33
C SER A 50 -4.71 20.94 13.08
N PHE A 51 -4.17 19.73 12.97
CA PHE A 51 -4.83 18.54 13.50
C PHE A 51 -4.72 18.37 15.01
N LYS A 52 -3.61 18.84 15.61
CA LYS A 52 -3.32 18.60 17.03
C LYS A 52 -3.77 19.75 17.92
N TYR A 53 -3.35 20.95 17.57
CA TYR A 53 -3.64 22.17 18.38
C TYR A 53 -4.74 23.03 17.77
N HIS A 54 -5.26 22.68 16.61
CA HIS A 54 -6.28 23.47 15.90
C HIS A 54 -5.90 24.95 15.69
N ARG A 55 -4.59 25.20 15.53
CA ARG A 55 -4.08 26.54 15.21
C ARG A 55 -4.56 26.99 13.82
N PRO A 56 -4.74 28.27 13.57
CA PRO A 56 -5.13 28.77 12.25
C PRO A 56 -4.06 28.45 11.21
N ARG A 57 -4.47 27.96 10.02
CA ARG A 57 -3.62 27.67 8.86
C ARG A 57 -3.93 28.59 7.69
N GLY A 58 -2.88 29.15 7.08
CA GLY A 58 -2.94 29.91 5.84
C GLY A 58 -2.19 29.22 4.71
N ILE A 59 -1.90 29.93 3.63
CA ILE A 59 -1.01 29.51 2.56
C ILE A 59 0.44 29.76 2.99
N PHE A 60 1.29 28.76 2.90
CA PHE A 60 2.69 28.86 3.29
C PHE A 60 3.64 28.80 2.09
N THR A 61 3.32 27.96 1.09
CA THR A 61 4.11 27.75 -0.12
C THR A 61 3.29 27.96 -1.39
N ALA A 62 3.85 27.62 -2.56
CA ALA A 62 3.17 27.75 -3.84
C ALA A 62 3.10 26.43 -4.64
N GLY A 63 3.60 25.32 -4.09
CA GLY A 63 3.70 24.03 -4.77
C GLY A 63 3.20 22.85 -3.95
N SER A 64 3.67 21.65 -4.31
CA SER A 64 3.33 20.38 -3.68
C SER A 64 3.93 20.18 -2.27
N GLU A 65 4.83 21.07 -1.86
CA GLU A 65 5.43 21.10 -0.54
C GLU A 65 4.56 21.79 0.53
N GLU A 66 3.36 22.26 0.17
CA GLU A 66 2.44 23.01 1.04
C GLU A 66 1.99 22.21 2.27
N PRO A 67 2.32 22.64 3.51
CA PRO A 67 1.95 21.93 4.72
C PRO A 67 0.61 22.38 5.32
N ASN A 68 0.11 23.57 5.01
CA ASN A 68 -0.98 24.24 5.72
C ASN A 68 -2.30 24.34 4.95
N ALA A 69 -2.24 24.67 3.66
CA ALA A 69 -3.42 24.92 2.84
C ALA A 69 -4.04 23.61 2.32
N LEU A 70 -4.41 22.71 3.25
CA LEU A 70 -5.09 21.45 2.97
C LEU A 70 -6.60 21.69 3.05
N VAL A 71 -7.29 21.38 1.97
CA VAL A 71 -8.74 21.58 1.82
C VAL A 71 -9.44 20.30 1.39
N GLU A 72 -10.75 20.26 1.56
CA GLU A 72 -11.62 19.27 0.97
C GLU A 72 -12.07 19.79 -0.40
N LEU A 73 -11.76 19.03 -1.45
CA LEU A 73 -12.08 19.37 -2.82
C LEU A 73 -13.26 18.53 -3.31
N ARG A 74 -14.17 19.14 -4.07
CA ARG A 74 -15.41 18.53 -4.59
C ARG A 74 -16.39 18.11 -3.48
N ASN A 75 -17.51 17.48 -3.87
CA ASN A 75 -18.58 17.03 -2.98
C ASN A 75 -19.07 15.64 -3.37
N GLY A 76 -19.80 14.97 -2.44
CA GLY A 76 -20.40 13.65 -2.65
C GLY A 76 -19.34 12.60 -2.93
N ALA A 77 -19.63 11.66 -3.83
CA ALA A 77 -18.77 10.53 -4.16
C ALA A 77 -17.36 10.91 -4.65
N ARG A 78 -17.19 12.12 -5.20
CA ARG A 78 -15.91 12.65 -5.66
C ARG A 78 -15.18 13.50 -4.62
N GLN A 79 -15.67 13.56 -3.40
CA GLN A 79 -15.04 14.32 -2.32
C GLN A 79 -13.63 13.83 -2.04
N GLU A 80 -12.67 14.74 -2.03
CA GLU A 80 -11.25 14.46 -1.84
C GLU A 80 -10.68 15.35 -0.73
N PRO A 81 -10.50 14.80 0.48
CA PRO A 81 -9.93 15.53 1.60
C PRO A 81 -8.42 15.66 1.47
N ASN A 82 -7.84 16.57 2.26
CA ASN A 82 -6.39 16.78 2.36
C ASN A 82 -5.72 17.17 1.04
N THR A 83 -6.47 17.75 0.10
CA THR A 83 -5.93 18.27 -1.16
C THR A 83 -5.22 19.59 -0.92
N ARG A 84 -4.02 19.75 -1.46
CA ARG A 84 -3.28 21.01 -1.38
C ARG A 84 -3.90 22.03 -2.33
N ALA A 85 -4.39 23.15 -1.78
CA ALA A 85 -4.98 24.23 -2.59
C ALA A 85 -3.98 24.84 -3.58
N THR A 86 -2.69 24.72 -3.31
CA THR A 86 -1.58 25.21 -4.14
C THR A 86 -1.39 24.47 -5.46
N VAL A 87 -1.81 23.18 -5.53
CA VAL A 87 -1.69 22.34 -6.73
C VAL A 87 -3.04 22.06 -7.40
N ALA A 88 -4.14 22.46 -6.77
CA ALA A 88 -5.47 22.34 -7.35
C ALA A 88 -5.70 23.46 -8.39
N GLU A 89 -5.69 23.10 -9.67
CA GLU A 89 -5.98 24.04 -10.75
C GLU A 89 -7.43 24.52 -10.67
N LEU A 90 -7.64 25.82 -10.90
CA LEU A 90 -8.97 26.41 -10.87
C LEU A 90 -9.74 26.07 -12.16
N TYR A 91 -10.98 25.63 -12.02
CA TYR A 91 -11.92 25.41 -13.12
C TYR A 91 -13.30 25.98 -12.77
N GLU A 92 -14.12 26.23 -13.77
CA GLU A 92 -15.48 26.76 -13.58
C GLU A 92 -16.32 25.81 -12.71
N GLY A 93 -16.94 26.35 -11.67
CA GLY A 93 -17.79 25.60 -10.75
C GLY A 93 -17.03 24.76 -9.70
N LEU A 94 -15.70 24.94 -9.57
CA LEU A 94 -14.92 24.26 -8.50
C LEU A 94 -15.57 24.53 -7.13
N SER A 95 -15.77 23.47 -6.35
CA SER A 95 -16.25 23.55 -4.97
C SER A 95 -15.20 23.00 -4.01
N ALA A 96 -14.86 23.76 -3.00
CA ALA A 96 -13.92 23.35 -1.96
C ALA A 96 -14.36 23.87 -0.58
N CYS A 97 -13.94 23.18 0.47
CA CYS A 97 -14.21 23.55 1.86
C CYS A 97 -12.93 23.49 2.69
N SER A 98 -12.88 24.38 3.69
CA SER A 98 -11.91 24.25 4.77
C SER A 98 -12.21 23.01 5.62
N GLN A 99 -11.20 22.44 6.25
CA GLN A 99 -11.34 21.19 7.01
C GLN A 99 -10.76 21.31 8.42
N ASN A 100 -11.02 20.28 9.24
CA ASN A 100 -10.45 20.08 10.57
C ASN A 100 -10.88 21.10 11.62
N TYR A 101 -12.20 21.35 11.74
CA TYR A 101 -12.77 22.16 12.83
C TYR A 101 -14.09 21.56 13.30
N LYS A 102 -14.48 21.91 14.52
CA LYS A 102 -15.81 21.59 15.10
C LYS A 102 -16.57 22.86 15.48
N GLY A 103 -17.63 23.15 14.74
CA GLY A 103 -18.37 24.41 14.81
C GLY A 103 -18.16 25.22 13.54
N SER A 104 -17.27 26.19 13.54
CA SER A 104 -16.87 26.93 12.34
C SER A 104 -15.38 27.18 12.28
N LEU A 105 -14.85 27.46 11.07
CA LEU A 105 -13.42 27.75 10.89
C LEU A 105 -12.92 28.86 11.85
N ARG A 106 -13.73 29.89 12.10
CA ARG A 106 -13.38 30.99 13.00
C ARG A 106 -13.57 30.71 14.49
N TYR A 107 -14.58 29.88 14.81
CA TYR A 107 -14.97 29.54 16.19
C TYR A 107 -14.98 28.00 16.30
N ASP A 108 -13.80 27.46 16.51
CA ASP A 108 -13.58 26.02 16.60
C ASP A 108 -13.49 25.59 18.06
N LEU A 109 -14.37 24.70 18.48
CA LEU A 109 -14.41 24.15 19.84
C LEU A 109 -13.14 23.36 20.19
N LEU A 110 -12.53 22.71 19.20
CA LEU A 110 -11.31 21.91 19.41
C LEU A 110 -10.05 22.78 19.54
N ALA A 111 -10.13 24.10 19.26
CA ALA A 111 -9.04 25.05 19.53
C ALA A 111 -8.73 25.16 21.03
N LEU A 112 -9.61 24.65 21.92
CA LEU A 112 -9.32 24.47 23.34
C LEU A 112 -8.14 23.51 23.59
N ASN A 113 -7.83 22.60 22.66
CA ASN A 113 -6.67 21.71 22.76
C ASN A 113 -5.34 22.47 22.91
N ASP A 114 -5.29 23.72 22.43
CA ASP A 114 -4.11 24.57 22.57
C ASP A 114 -3.77 24.89 24.01
N PHE A 115 -4.79 25.02 24.88
CA PHE A 115 -4.59 25.23 26.32
C PHE A 115 -4.01 24.00 27.03
N PHE A 116 -4.21 22.83 26.46
CA PHE A 116 -3.71 21.54 26.98
C PHE A 116 -2.42 21.08 26.27
N SER A 117 -1.71 21.99 25.65
CA SER A 117 -0.54 21.71 24.84
C SER A 117 0.58 20.97 25.58
N ASP A 118 0.76 21.19 26.86
CA ASP A 118 1.78 20.49 27.66
C ASP A 118 1.46 18.99 27.84
N ILE A 119 0.17 18.63 27.85
CA ILE A 119 -0.31 17.24 27.91
C ILE A 119 -0.22 16.53 26.54
N LEU A 120 -0.31 17.32 25.45
CA LEU A 120 -0.27 16.84 24.06
C LEU A 120 1.13 16.99 23.43
N SER A 121 2.19 17.14 24.21
CA SER A 121 3.58 17.22 23.74
C SER A 121 4.03 15.92 23.06
N ALA A 122 5.23 15.92 22.45
CA ALA A 122 5.80 14.71 21.85
C ALA A 122 5.76 13.52 22.81
N GLY A 123 5.43 12.34 22.30
CA GLY A 123 5.30 11.12 23.11
C GLY A 123 4.03 11.03 23.96
N PHE A 124 3.03 11.91 23.77
CA PHE A 124 1.82 11.91 24.59
C PHE A 124 1.07 10.55 24.60
N TYR A 125 1.16 9.76 23.54
CA TYR A 125 0.62 8.39 23.49
C TYR A 125 1.14 7.49 24.59
N TYR A 126 2.41 7.67 24.97
CA TYR A 126 3.09 6.84 25.97
C TYR A 126 3.05 7.45 27.38
N LYS A 127 2.44 8.63 27.57
CA LYS A 127 2.48 9.37 28.82
C LYS A 127 1.08 9.75 29.34
N THR A 128 0.26 10.36 28.49
CA THR A 128 -0.97 11.04 28.92
C THR A 128 -2.17 10.10 28.99
N PHE A 129 -2.30 9.16 28.05
CA PHE A 129 -3.50 8.31 27.92
C PHE A 129 -3.29 6.88 28.41
N MET A 130 -2.40 6.66 29.38
CA MET A 130 -2.07 5.35 29.92
C MET A 130 -3.04 4.86 30.99
N TRP A 131 -3.81 5.76 31.60
CA TRP A 131 -4.72 5.40 32.69
C TRP A 131 -6.10 6.05 32.53
N PRO A 132 -7.22 5.32 32.76
CA PRO A 132 -7.30 3.87 32.97
C PRO A 132 -6.99 3.07 31.69
N ALA A 133 -6.22 1.99 31.79
CA ALA A 133 -5.80 1.20 30.63
C ALA A 133 -7.00 0.66 29.79
N ALA A 134 -8.11 0.31 30.45
CA ALA A 134 -9.33 -0.13 29.79
C ALA A 134 -10.00 0.91 28.88
N PHE A 135 -9.64 2.20 29.01
CA PHE A 135 -10.17 3.28 28.17
C PHE A 135 -9.39 3.43 26.85
N TRP A 136 -8.22 2.81 26.74
CA TRP A 136 -7.39 2.95 25.54
C TRP A 136 -8.16 2.59 24.26
N GLU A 137 -8.66 1.36 24.14
CA GLU A 137 -9.35 0.90 22.93
C GLU A 137 -10.74 1.52 22.74
N LYS A 138 -11.45 1.81 23.85
CA LYS A 138 -12.87 2.22 23.77
C LYS A 138 -13.08 3.73 23.74
N VAL A 139 -12.13 4.51 24.22
CA VAL A 139 -12.29 5.97 24.38
C VAL A 139 -11.13 6.73 23.74
N TYR A 140 -9.88 6.50 24.18
CA TYR A 140 -8.77 7.33 23.77
C TYR A 140 -8.37 7.12 22.32
N GLU A 141 -8.15 5.89 21.89
CA GLU A 141 -7.75 5.57 20.52
C GLU A 141 -8.76 6.05 19.47
N PRO A 142 -10.07 5.76 19.60
CA PRO A 142 -11.07 6.25 18.64
C PRO A 142 -11.10 7.77 18.50
N ILE A 143 -10.94 8.52 19.60
CA ILE A 143 -10.90 9.97 19.58
C ILE A 143 -9.63 10.46 18.89
N ILE A 144 -8.47 9.92 19.25
CA ILE A 144 -7.17 10.29 18.69
C ILE A 144 -7.14 9.96 17.19
N ARG A 145 -7.59 8.78 16.80
CA ARG A 145 -7.66 8.33 15.39
C ARG A 145 -8.56 9.27 14.57
N SER A 146 -9.74 9.63 15.10
CA SER A 146 -10.65 10.57 14.44
C SER A 146 -10.03 11.96 14.27
N ALA A 147 -9.26 12.43 15.25
CA ALA A 147 -8.59 13.72 15.20
C ALA A 147 -7.39 13.71 14.25
N ALA A 148 -6.62 12.62 14.20
CA ALA A 148 -5.43 12.49 13.36
C ALA A 148 -5.73 12.39 11.85
N GLY A 149 -6.95 12.08 11.47
CA GLY A 149 -7.35 11.89 10.06
C GLY A 149 -7.42 13.16 9.22
N LEU A 150 -7.44 14.33 9.81
CA LEU A 150 -7.64 15.65 9.19
C LEU A 150 -8.97 15.77 8.44
N GLY A 151 -9.09 15.26 7.22
CA GLY A 151 -10.32 15.25 6.42
C GLY A 151 -11.04 13.91 6.45
N ARG A 152 -12.26 13.86 5.90
CA ARG A 152 -13.09 12.66 5.85
C ARG A 152 -13.39 12.27 4.40
N LEU A 153 -13.40 10.97 4.12
CA LEU A 153 -13.95 10.41 2.88
C LEU A 153 -15.48 10.47 2.91
N SER A 154 -16.11 10.55 1.73
CA SER A 154 -17.56 10.54 1.61
C SER A 154 -18.21 9.22 2.09
N GLY A 155 -17.50 8.11 1.94
CA GLY A 155 -18.04 6.77 2.16
C GLY A 155 -18.91 6.25 1.02
N GLU A 156 -19.05 7.02 -0.06
CA GLU A 156 -19.73 6.64 -1.30
C GLU A 156 -18.74 6.00 -2.29
N ASP A 157 -19.27 5.19 -3.22
CA ASP A 157 -18.46 4.60 -4.28
C ASP A 157 -17.92 5.69 -5.21
N ASP A 158 -16.61 5.63 -5.51
CA ASP A 158 -15.96 6.55 -6.42
C ASP A 158 -16.44 6.28 -7.86
N PRO A 159 -17.08 7.26 -8.54
CA PRO A 159 -17.55 7.08 -9.90
C PRO A 159 -16.47 7.28 -10.97
N ASP A 160 -15.26 7.72 -10.57
CA ASP A 160 -14.18 8.02 -11.50
C ASP A 160 -13.42 6.74 -11.88
N GLU A 161 -12.96 6.70 -13.12
CA GLU A 161 -12.13 5.62 -13.64
C GLU A 161 -10.65 5.98 -13.53
N TYR A 162 -9.83 4.97 -13.25
CA TYR A 162 -8.38 5.07 -13.16
C TYR A 162 -7.73 4.03 -14.04
N GLU A 163 -6.57 4.39 -14.63
CA GLU A 163 -5.87 3.50 -15.55
C GLU A 163 -4.44 3.23 -15.10
N LYS A 164 -3.89 2.12 -15.56
CA LYS A 164 -2.47 1.78 -15.44
C LYS A 164 -1.92 1.50 -16.83
N GLY A 165 -0.73 2.01 -17.11
CA GLY A 165 -0.09 1.81 -18.39
C GLY A 165 1.42 1.66 -18.29
N PHE A 166 2.01 1.34 -19.42
CA PHE A 166 3.46 1.19 -19.59
C PHE A 166 3.95 2.17 -20.63
N LEU A 167 5.09 2.79 -20.36
CA LEU A 167 5.82 3.64 -21.29
C LEU A 167 7.27 3.20 -21.35
N HIS A 168 7.90 3.42 -22.51
CA HIS A 168 9.29 3.09 -22.73
C HIS A 168 9.99 4.31 -23.37
N CYS A 169 11.22 4.62 -22.95
CA CYS A 169 12.02 5.66 -23.52
C CYS A 169 13.52 5.36 -23.40
N ASP A 170 14.32 6.05 -24.19
CA ASP A 170 15.76 6.04 -24.03
C ASP A 170 16.16 6.91 -22.84
N LEU A 171 15.53 8.07 -22.70
CA LEU A 171 15.82 9.03 -21.63
C LEU A 171 14.54 9.58 -20.99
N LEU A 172 14.43 9.41 -19.68
CA LEU A 172 13.39 10.06 -18.87
C LEU A 172 13.96 11.33 -18.23
N VAL A 173 13.36 12.48 -18.53
CA VAL A 173 13.70 13.77 -17.89
C VAL A 173 12.62 14.10 -16.87
N ILE A 174 13.01 14.26 -15.59
CA ILE A 174 12.10 14.47 -14.45
C ILE A 174 12.22 15.91 -13.97
N GLY A 175 11.21 16.73 -14.28
CA GLY A 175 11.14 18.16 -14.02
C GLY A 175 11.43 18.98 -15.27
N GLY A 176 10.44 19.81 -15.64
CA GLY A 176 10.46 20.64 -16.87
C GLY A 176 10.91 22.10 -16.64
N GLY A 177 11.79 22.32 -15.66
CA GLY A 177 12.46 23.61 -15.44
C GLY A 177 13.60 23.84 -16.45
N PRO A 178 14.45 24.90 -16.25
CA PRO A 178 15.51 25.24 -17.19
C PRO A 178 16.45 24.05 -17.50
N ALA A 179 16.89 23.31 -16.52
CA ALA A 179 17.74 22.13 -16.71
C ALA A 179 17.04 21.02 -17.50
N GLY A 180 15.78 20.73 -17.17
CA GLY A 180 15.04 19.67 -17.85
C GLY A 180 14.65 20.01 -19.28
N LEU A 181 14.22 21.24 -19.56
CA LEU A 181 13.96 21.68 -20.91
C LEU A 181 15.22 21.63 -21.80
N MET A 182 16.37 22.04 -21.25
CA MET A 182 17.63 21.99 -21.98
C MET A 182 18.11 20.55 -22.20
N ALA A 183 17.92 19.65 -21.20
CA ALA A 183 18.20 18.23 -21.34
C ALA A 183 17.33 17.56 -22.41
N ALA A 184 16.02 17.86 -22.39
CA ALA A 184 15.08 17.32 -23.38
C ALA A 184 15.38 17.81 -24.80
N LEU A 185 15.72 19.09 -24.97
CA LEU A 185 16.16 19.65 -26.27
C LEU A 185 17.45 18.98 -26.77
N THR A 186 18.43 18.77 -25.87
CA THR A 186 19.70 18.12 -26.21
C THR A 186 19.47 16.68 -26.69
N ALA A 187 18.65 15.93 -25.99
CA ALA A 187 18.39 14.53 -26.30
C ALA A 187 17.42 14.38 -27.50
N GLY A 188 16.37 15.23 -27.58
CA GLY A 188 15.38 15.18 -28.66
C GLY A 188 15.99 15.50 -30.02
N ARG A 189 16.87 16.50 -30.11
CA ARG A 189 17.61 16.83 -31.31
C ARG A 189 18.63 15.77 -31.74
N ALA A 190 19.00 14.85 -30.85
CA ALA A 190 19.85 13.70 -31.13
C ALA A 190 19.05 12.43 -31.47
N ASP A 191 17.77 12.54 -31.79
CA ASP A 191 16.86 11.47 -32.17
C ASP A 191 16.64 10.39 -31.04
N ALA A 192 16.99 10.69 -29.80
CA ALA A 192 16.66 9.81 -28.68
C ALA A 192 15.15 9.88 -28.35
N ASN A 193 14.56 8.75 -27.98
CA ASN A 193 13.18 8.73 -27.46
C ASN A 193 13.14 9.32 -26.05
N VAL A 194 12.57 10.51 -25.89
CA VAL A 194 12.55 11.27 -24.64
C VAL A 194 11.14 11.33 -24.07
N ILE A 195 11.01 11.10 -22.76
CA ILE A 195 9.82 11.48 -22.00
C ILE A 195 10.21 12.58 -21.02
N LEU A 196 9.55 13.74 -21.12
CA LEU A 196 9.69 14.85 -20.16
C LEU A 196 8.44 14.92 -19.27
N VAL A 197 8.60 14.70 -17.96
CA VAL A 197 7.51 14.78 -16.99
C VAL A 197 7.67 16.00 -16.08
N ASP A 198 6.55 16.68 -15.80
CA ASP A 198 6.50 17.76 -14.80
C ASP A 198 5.18 17.71 -14.03
N GLU A 199 5.24 17.92 -12.69
CA GLU A 199 4.05 17.93 -11.85
C GLU A 199 3.15 19.15 -12.07
N ASP A 200 3.70 20.23 -12.61
CA ASP A 200 2.94 21.44 -12.94
C ASP A 200 2.14 21.28 -14.26
N SER A 201 1.11 22.07 -14.41
CA SER A 201 0.35 22.21 -15.68
C SER A 201 1.12 22.92 -16.77
N ARG A 202 2.19 23.62 -16.42
CA ARG A 202 3.03 24.44 -17.33
C ARG A 202 4.51 24.15 -17.11
N PHE A 203 5.21 23.83 -18.16
CA PHE A 203 6.68 23.71 -18.14
C PHE A 203 7.34 25.07 -17.91
N GLY A 204 8.61 25.07 -17.47
CA GLY A 204 9.43 26.24 -17.24
C GLY A 204 9.93 26.39 -15.81
N GLY A 205 9.26 25.77 -14.83
CA GLY A 205 9.65 25.83 -13.41
C GLY A 205 9.88 27.27 -12.94
N ARG A 206 11.09 27.59 -12.41
CA ARG A 206 11.43 28.93 -11.89
C ARG A 206 11.39 30.02 -12.96
N LEU A 207 11.55 29.70 -14.25
CA LEU A 207 11.51 30.69 -15.35
C LEU A 207 10.11 31.31 -15.54
N ASN A 208 9.06 30.67 -15.00
CA ASN A 208 7.71 31.23 -14.97
C ASN A 208 7.52 32.22 -13.80
N VAL A 209 8.49 32.31 -12.89
CA VAL A 209 8.38 32.97 -11.58
C VAL A 209 9.35 34.14 -11.48
N GLU A 210 10.58 33.99 -11.97
CA GLU A 210 11.63 34.98 -11.81
C GLU A 210 11.65 35.98 -12.97
N GLN A 211 11.94 37.23 -12.65
CA GLN A 211 12.07 38.32 -13.65
C GLN A 211 13.50 38.33 -14.20
N GLU A 212 13.88 37.26 -14.89
CA GLU A 212 15.18 37.14 -15.55
C GLU A 212 15.03 37.09 -17.05
N ASP A 213 16.10 37.48 -17.79
CA ASP A 213 16.17 37.40 -19.23
C ASP A 213 17.04 36.22 -19.69
N ILE A 214 16.60 35.55 -20.75
CA ILE A 214 17.40 34.59 -21.52
C ILE A 214 17.57 35.14 -22.93
N ASP A 215 18.83 35.25 -23.40
CA ASP A 215 19.18 35.88 -24.68
C ASP A 215 18.61 37.32 -24.87
N GLY A 216 18.45 38.06 -23.74
CA GLY A 216 17.92 39.42 -23.72
C GLY A 216 16.40 39.54 -23.89
N LYS A 217 15.67 38.48 -23.68
CA LYS A 217 14.20 38.40 -23.65
C LYS A 217 13.70 37.80 -22.35
N PRO A 218 12.48 38.11 -21.90
CA PRO A 218 11.90 37.51 -20.74
C PRO A 218 11.99 35.96 -20.78
N ALA A 219 12.45 35.34 -19.72
CA ALA A 219 12.76 33.91 -19.70
C ALA A 219 11.57 33.01 -20.08
N PHE A 220 10.33 33.41 -19.76
CA PHE A 220 9.13 32.66 -20.13
C PHE A 220 8.95 32.54 -21.67
N GLU A 221 9.43 33.52 -22.48
CA GLU A 221 9.38 33.43 -23.94
C GLU A 221 10.31 32.32 -24.46
N TRP A 222 11.49 32.16 -23.86
CA TRP A 222 12.36 31.02 -24.16
C TRP A 222 11.70 29.68 -23.82
N VAL A 223 10.99 29.62 -22.70
CA VAL A 223 10.22 28.41 -22.32
C VAL A 223 9.18 28.08 -23.37
N GLU A 224 8.40 29.08 -23.85
CA GLU A 224 7.38 28.86 -24.88
C GLU A 224 8.00 28.34 -26.19
N GLN A 225 9.15 28.89 -26.59
CA GLN A 225 9.87 28.45 -27.79
C GLN A 225 10.40 27.00 -27.60
N ALA A 226 11.01 26.70 -26.47
CA ALA A 226 11.52 25.36 -26.16
C ALA A 226 10.42 24.29 -26.15
N VAL A 227 9.29 24.60 -25.52
CA VAL A 227 8.13 23.70 -25.46
C VAL A 227 7.51 23.50 -26.83
N ALA A 228 7.41 24.56 -27.63
CA ALA A 228 6.89 24.49 -29.02
C ALA A 228 7.77 23.55 -29.86
N GLU A 229 9.10 23.74 -29.82
CA GLU A 229 10.06 22.90 -30.55
C GLU A 229 9.95 21.43 -30.11
N LEU A 230 9.93 21.16 -28.79
CA LEU A 230 9.80 19.80 -28.26
C LEU A 230 8.46 19.12 -28.62
N THR A 231 7.40 19.92 -28.77
CA THR A 231 6.07 19.43 -29.19
C THR A 231 6.05 18.98 -30.65
N GLU A 232 6.87 19.59 -31.51
CA GLU A 232 6.99 19.23 -32.93
C GLU A 232 7.87 17.98 -33.17
N MET A 233 8.59 17.48 -32.15
CA MET A 233 9.44 16.32 -32.27
C MET A 233 8.64 15.02 -32.02
N ASP A 234 8.57 14.12 -33.01
CA ASP A 234 7.88 12.82 -32.87
C ASP A 234 8.52 11.88 -31.86
N ASN A 235 9.81 12.03 -31.56
CA ASN A 235 10.58 11.26 -30.60
C ASN A 235 10.53 11.85 -29.19
N VAL A 236 9.76 12.91 -28.94
CA VAL A 236 9.63 13.54 -27.62
C VAL A 236 8.19 13.51 -27.14
N ARG A 237 7.97 12.96 -25.95
CA ARG A 237 6.67 12.99 -25.26
C ARG A 237 6.70 13.95 -24.08
N LEU A 238 5.89 15.00 -24.16
CA LEU A 238 5.69 15.96 -23.07
C LEU A 238 4.53 15.53 -22.17
N MET A 239 4.75 15.41 -20.88
CA MET A 239 3.77 15.01 -19.88
C MET A 239 3.69 16.06 -18.76
N PRO A 240 2.95 17.18 -18.95
CA PRO A 240 2.61 18.09 -17.86
C PRO A 240 1.61 17.41 -16.91
N ARG A 241 1.40 17.95 -15.71
CA ARG A 241 0.53 17.37 -14.64
C ARG A 241 0.93 15.96 -14.26
N SER A 242 2.20 15.59 -14.43
CA SER A 242 2.71 14.24 -14.28
C SER A 242 3.82 14.21 -13.23
N THR A 243 3.56 13.53 -12.10
CA THR A 243 4.47 13.45 -10.96
C THR A 243 5.24 12.13 -10.98
N ALA A 244 6.57 12.18 -11.09
CA ALA A 244 7.43 11.01 -10.84
C ALA A 244 7.44 10.72 -9.33
N MET A 245 6.66 9.74 -8.92
CA MET A 245 6.42 9.43 -7.50
C MET A 245 7.44 8.48 -6.91
N GLY A 246 8.19 7.76 -7.73
CA GLY A 246 9.16 6.77 -7.26
C GLY A 246 10.14 6.30 -8.35
N ALA A 247 11.35 5.97 -7.91
CA ALA A 247 12.37 5.30 -8.70
C ALA A 247 12.56 3.88 -8.15
N PHE A 248 12.48 2.88 -9.02
CA PHE A 248 12.50 1.45 -8.69
C PHE A 248 13.62 0.75 -9.46
N ASP A 249 13.88 -0.53 -9.13
CA ASP A 249 14.93 -1.32 -9.76
C ASP A 249 14.78 -1.39 -11.29
N HIS A 250 15.90 -1.62 -11.97
CA HIS A 250 15.97 -1.85 -13.41
C HIS A 250 15.46 -0.70 -14.29
N GLY A 251 15.65 0.55 -13.86
CA GLY A 251 15.26 1.73 -14.64
C GLY A 251 13.74 1.94 -14.73
N VAL A 252 12.99 1.45 -13.75
CA VAL A 252 11.53 1.63 -13.68
C VAL A 252 11.18 2.83 -12.82
N TYR A 253 10.34 3.71 -13.36
CA TYR A 253 9.84 4.89 -12.66
C TYR A 253 8.31 4.85 -12.61
N GLY A 254 7.75 5.13 -11.43
CA GLY A 254 6.31 5.33 -11.27
C GLY A 254 5.95 6.79 -11.53
N VAL A 255 5.08 7.04 -12.50
CA VAL A 255 4.61 8.39 -12.84
C VAL A 255 3.10 8.44 -12.75
N VAL A 256 2.56 9.42 -12.03
CA VAL A 256 1.11 9.66 -11.93
C VAL A 256 0.75 10.86 -12.78
N GLU A 257 -0.04 10.64 -13.81
CA GLU A 257 -0.59 11.67 -14.69
C GLU A 257 -2.00 12.06 -14.23
N ARG A 258 -2.23 13.34 -13.93
CA ARG A 258 -3.55 13.91 -13.59
C ARG A 258 -4.27 14.31 -14.87
N VAL A 259 -4.96 13.34 -15.50
CA VAL A 259 -5.54 13.52 -16.84
C VAL A 259 -6.71 14.48 -16.82
N GLN A 260 -7.57 14.41 -15.81
CA GLN A 260 -8.84 15.16 -15.75
C GLN A 260 -9.10 15.91 -14.43
N ASP A 261 -8.13 15.96 -13.50
CA ASP A 261 -8.30 16.63 -12.20
C ASP A 261 -8.65 18.11 -12.31
N HIS A 262 -8.26 18.74 -13.41
CA HIS A 262 -8.51 20.15 -13.75
C HIS A 262 -9.85 20.40 -14.46
N LEU A 263 -10.71 19.39 -14.61
CA LEU A 263 -11.99 19.50 -15.28
C LEU A 263 -13.15 19.40 -14.27
N HIS A 264 -14.18 20.20 -14.47
CA HIS A 264 -15.42 20.13 -13.69
C HIS A 264 -16.19 18.85 -13.99
N THR A 265 -16.37 18.55 -15.26
CA THR A 265 -17.05 17.34 -15.72
C THR A 265 -16.02 16.45 -16.43
N PRO A 266 -15.78 15.24 -15.93
CA PRO A 266 -14.92 14.29 -16.60
C PRO A 266 -15.42 13.95 -18.00
N VAL A 267 -14.51 13.78 -18.93
CA VAL A 267 -14.80 13.31 -20.29
C VAL A 267 -15.01 11.80 -20.25
N GLU A 268 -16.13 11.35 -20.77
CA GLU A 268 -16.47 9.92 -20.82
C GLU A 268 -15.39 9.11 -21.57
N GLY A 269 -15.05 7.93 -21.07
CA GLY A 269 -14.06 7.03 -21.65
C GLY A 269 -12.59 7.45 -21.44
N LYS A 270 -12.33 8.50 -20.63
CA LYS A 270 -10.98 8.86 -20.22
C LYS A 270 -10.82 8.65 -18.71
N PRO A 271 -9.67 8.14 -18.25
CA PRO A 271 -9.41 8.00 -16.81
C PRO A 271 -9.27 9.39 -16.17
N ARG A 272 -9.60 9.48 -14.88
CA ARG A 272 -9.31 10.68 -14.07
C ARG A 272 -7.80 10.87 -13.90
N GLN A 273 -7.11 9.77 -13.57
CA GLN A 273 -5.67 9.73 -13.43
C GLN A 273 -5.15 8.42 -14.00
N THR A 274 -3.90 8.44 -14.48
CA THR A 274 -3.21 7.25 -15.01
C THR A 274 -1.91 7.02 -14.25
N PHE A 275 -1.68 5.79 -13.80
CA PHE A 275 -0.41 5.35 -13.25
C PHE A 275 0.45 4.73 -14.36
N TRP A 276 1.52 5.40 -14.73
CA TRP A 276 2.48 4.94 -15.71
C TRP A 276 3.67 4.25 -15.05
N ARG A 277 3.99 3.06 -15.52
CA ARG A 277 5.30 2.43 -15.30
C ARG A 277 6.17 2.79 -16.49
N VAL A 278 7.10 3.72 -16.26
CA VAL A 278 8.03 4.16 -17.29
C VAL A 278 9.31 3.34 -17.18
N TYR A 279 9.61 2.59 -18.22
CA TYR A 279 10.87 1.86 -18.39
C TYR A 279 11.83 2.73 -19.19
N SER A 280 12.90 3.19 -18.56
CA SER A 280 13.88 4.07 -19.18
C SER A 280 15.28 3.46 -19.13
N LYS A 281 16.03 3.63 -20.22
CA LYS A 281 17.45 3.24 -20.26
C LYS A 281 18.34 4.18 -19.44
N GLY A 282 17.96 5.47 -19.40
CA GLY A 282 18.61 6.50 -18.58
C GLY A 282 17.60 7.50 -18.04
N ALA A 283 17.92 8.20 -16.95
CA ALA A 283 17.08 9.25 -16.40
C ALA A 283 17.91 10.45 -15.93
N ILE A 284 17.33 11.66 -16.08
CA ILE A 284 17.93 12.89 -15.54
C ILE A 284 16.95 13.54 -14.57
N LEU A 285 17.36 13.64 -13.30
CA LEU A 285 16.58 14.32 -12.27
C LEU A 285 16.83 15.82 -12.32
N CYS A 286 15.83 16.57 -12.78
CA CYS A 286 15.81 18.02 -12.89
C CYS A 286 14.74 18.64 -11.95
N ALA A 287 14.48 18.01 -10.81
CA ALA A 287 13.34 18.33 -9.92
C ALA A 287 13.51 19.62 -9.11
N GLY A 288 14.55 20.41 -9.36
CA GLY A 288 14.76 21.70 -8.72
C GLY A 288 15.10 21.62 -7.23
N ALA A 289 14.71 22.65 -6.47
CA ALA A 289 14.93 22.75 -5.04
C ALA A 289 13.70 23.37 -4.33
N THR A 290 13.50 23.04 -3.06
CA THR A 290 12.45 23.57 -2.19
C THR A 290 13.03 24.61 -1.26
N GLU A 291 12.41 25.80 -1.16
CA GLU A 291 12.82 26.83 -0.21
C GLU A 291 12.57 26.39 1.22
N ARG A 292 13.51 26.65 2.11
CA ARG A 292 13.43 26.32 3.53
C ARG A 292 13.13 27.58 4.35
N PRO A 293 12.24 27.51 5.39
CA PRO A 293 12.00 28.63 6.29
C PRO A 293 13.15 28.81 7.29
N ILE A 294 13.20 29.99 7.93
CA ILE A 294 13.86 30.19 9.20
C ILE A 294 12.82 29.98 10.30
N VAL A 295 13.13 29.15 11.30
CA VAL A 295 12.22 28.85 12.42
C VAL A 295 12.33 29.92 13.49
N PHE A 296 11.22 30.56 13.91
CA PHE A 296 11.17 31.59 14.94
C PHE A 296 9.84 31.53 15.72
N PRO A 297 9.72 32.20 16.90
CA PRO A 297 8.49 32.16 17.70
C PRO A 297 7.26 32.69 16.98
N ASP A 298 6.12 31.95 17.05
CA ASP A 298 4.83 32.28 16.43
C ASP A 298 4.89 32.40 14.92
N ASN A 299 5.72 31.58 14.26
CA ASN A 299 5.94 31.54 12.80
C ASN A 299 4.84 30.84 12.00
N ASP A 300 3.78 30.40 12.64
CA ASP A 300 2.66 29.63 12.02
C ASP A 300 1.45 30.50 11.62
N ARG A 301 1.48 31.79 11.92
CA ARG A 301 0.35 32.69 11.72
C ARG A 301 0.01 32.87 10.24
N PRO A 302 -1.28 32.77 9.81
CA PRO A 302 -1.65 33.04 8.41
C PRO A 302 -1.15 34.42 7.95
N GLY A 303 -0.40 34.43 6.86
CA GLY A 303 0.34 35.61 6.37
C GLY A 303 1.86 35.46 6.54
N VAL A 304 2.34 34.52 7.34
CA VAL A 304 3.74 34.08 7.32
C VAL A 304 3.85 32.99 6.23
N MET A 305 4.73 33.18 5.26
CA MET A 305 4.93 32.27 4.14
C MET A 305 6.36 32.34 3.58
N LEU A 306 6.74 31.42 2.73
CA LEU A 306 8.06 31.47 2.10
C LEU A 306 8.18 32.68 1.16
N ALA A 307 9.34 33.30 1.12
CA ALA A 307 9.60 34.50 0.32
C ALA A 307 9.52 34.18 -1.18
N GLY A 308 10.12 33.07 -1.62
CA GLY A 308 10.03 32.59 -2.99
C GLY A 308 8.60 32.28 -3.41
N SER A 309 7.75 31.84 -2.47
CA SER A 309 6.33 31.64 -2.74
C SER A 309 5.58 32.95 -2.93
N MET A 310 5.87 34.01 -2.14
CA MET A 310 5.32 35.37 -2.39
C MET A 310 5.69 35.88 -3.79
N ARG A 311 6.94 35.71 -4.18
CA ARG A 311 7.45 36.01 -5.51
C ARG A 311 6.69 35.25 -6.59
N THR A 312 6.47 33.95 -6.40
CA THR A 312 5.68 33.08 -7.29
C THR A 312 4.26 33.60 -7.46
N TYR A 313 3.55 33.89 -6.36
CA TYR A 313 2.18 34.42 -6.43
C TYR A 313 2.13 35.76 -7.17
N ALA A 314 3.08 36.66 -6.91
CA ALA A 314 3.11 37.98 -7.53
C ALA A 314 3.41 37.91 -9.02
N ASN A 315 4.41 37.15 -9.46
CA ASN A 315 4.88 37.12 -10.82
C ASN A 315 4.05 36.20 -11.71
N ARG A 316 3.72 35.01 -11.26
CA ARG A 316 2.98 34.03 -12.08
C ARG A 316 1.46 34.28 -12.06
N TRP A 317 0.87 34.47 -10.88
CA TRP A 317 -0.57 34.59 -10.73
C TRP A 317 -1.07 36.02 -10.48
N ALA A 318 -0.16 36.98 -10.43
CA ALA A 318 -0.49 38.38 -10.12
C ALA A 318 -1.37 38.49 -8.84
N ALA A 319 -0.99 37.81 -7.77
CA ALA A 319 -1.66 37.84 -6.48
C ALA A 319 -0.66 38.16 -5.36
N THR A 320 -1.12 38.84 -4.30
CA THR A 320 -0.30 39.14 -3.12
C THR A 320 -1.03 38.74 -1.85
N PRO A 321 -0.36 38.20 -0.80
CA PRO A 321 -0.99 37.87 0.46
C PRO A 321 -1.44 39.12 1.24
N ALA A 322 -0.78 40.26 1.00
CA ALA A 322 -1.12 41.57 1.56
C ALA A 322 -0.56 42.70 0.68
N ARG A 323 -1.08 43.90 0.85
CA ARG A 323 -0.55 45.11 0.18
C ARG A 323 0.74 45.61 0.82
N MET A 324 0.93 45.36 2.08
CA MET A 324 2.09 45.75 2.88
C MET A 324 2.74 44.51 3.48
N VAL A 325 4.00 44.23 3.10
CA VAL A 325 4.74 43.02 3.45
C VAL A 325 6.11 43.35 4.06
N ALA A 326 6.68 42.41 4.79
CA ALA A 326 8.09 42.41 5.20
C ALA A 326 8.78 41.13 4.72
N ILE A 327 10.10 41.16 4.60
CA ILE A 327 10.92 39.99 4.26
C ILE A 327 11.87 39.69 5.42
N PHE A 328 12.01 38.40 5.78
CA PHE A 328 13.02 37.91 6.71
C PHE A 328 13.90 36.89 6.04
N THR A 329 15.20 37.17 5.97
CA THR A 329 16.13 36.35 5.15
C THR A 329 17.51 36.19 5.82
N ASN A 330 18.27 35.21 5.34
CA ASN A 330 19.69 34.98 5.63
C ASN A 330 20.49 34.80 4.33
N ASN A 331 19.91 35.16 3.17
CA ASN A 331 20.48 34.94 1.84
C ASN A 331 20.01 36.02 0.85
N ASP A 332 20.63 36.06 -0.35
CA ASP A 332 20.35 37.09 -1.36
C ASP A 332 18.99 36.91 -2.05
N ASP A 333 18.41 35.73 -2.05
CA ASP A 333 17.15 35.48 -2.76
C ASP A 333 15.95 36.17 -2.11
N GLY A 334 16.00 36.39 -0.77
CA GLY A 334 15.03 37.23 -0.07
C GLY A 334 15.05 38.69 -0.57
N HIS A 335 16.22 39.24 -0.89
CA HIS A 335 16.37 40.59 -1.47
C HIS A 335 15.82 40.63 -2.91
N ARG A 336 16.08 39.60 -3.74
CA ARG A 336 15.51 39.51 -5.09
C ARG A 336 13.99 39.44 -5.03
N THR A 337 13.43 38.73 -4.05
CA THR A 337 11.98 38.69 -3.82
C THR A 337 11.45 40.11 -3.51
N ALA A 338 12.12 40.90 -2.67
CA ALA A 338 11.72 42.27 -2.40
C ALA A 338 11.74 43.15 -3.68
N VAL A 339 12.76 43.02 -4.52
CA VAL A 339 12.86 43.71 -5.82
C VAL A 339 11.62 43.40 -6.67
N ASP A 340 11.28 42.14 -6.85
CA ASP A 340 10.17 41.71 -7.68
C ASP A 340 8.81 42.19 -7.14
N LEU A 341 8.62 42.12 -5.84
CA LEU A 341 7.38 42.60 -5.17
C LEU A 341 7.19 44.11 -5.35
N ILE A 342 8.25 44.90 -5.20
CA ILE A 342 8.23 46.35 -5.43
C ILE A 342 7.88 46.66 -6.90
N ALA A 343 8.49 45.97 -7.84
CA ALA A 343 8.20 46.12 -9.28
C ALA A 343 6.72 45.80 -9.59
N LYS A 344 6.05 44.95 -8.80
CA LYS A 344 4.61 44.65 -8.91
C LYS A 344 3.72 45.60 -8.11
N GLY A 345 4.27 46.65 -7.46
CA GLY A 345 3.52 47.62 -6.71
C GLY A 345 3.06 47.11 -5.30
N VAL A 346 3.76 46.17 -4.72
CA VAL A 346 3.58 45.73 -3.35
C VAL A 346 4.48 46.57 -2.44
N ASP A 347 3.93 47.09 -1.33
CA ASP A 347 4.69 47.90 -0.36
C ASP A 347 5.52 46.95 0.54
N VAL A 348 6.85 46.94 0.33
CA VAL A 348 7.81 46.20 1.18
C VAL A 348 8.31 47.14 2.26
N THR A 349 7.79 46.97 3.49
CA THR A 349 8.05 47.85 4.62
C THR A 349 9.48 47.76 5.18
N ALA A 350 10.07 46.58 5.13
CA ALA A 350 11.45 46.32 5.54
C ALA A 350 11.95 44.95 5.04
N ILE A 351 13.28 44.88 4.90
CA ILE A 351 14.01 43.62 4.78
C ILE A 351 14.79 43.43 6.11
N VAL A 352 14.49 42.34 6.82
CA VAL A 352 15.22 41.92 8.03
C VAL A 352 16.20 40.84 7.58
N ASP A 353 17.48 41.12 7.61
CA ASP A 353 18.53 40.16 7.25
C ASP A 353 19.36 39.81 8.47
N SER A 354 19.55 38.50 8.69
CA SER A 354 20.36 38.00 9.82
C SER A 354 21.86 38.25 9.62
N ARG A 355 22.29 38.54 8.38
CA ARG A 355 23.69 38.86 8.06
C ARG A 355 24.00 40.32 8.37
N LEU A 356 25.21 40.59 8.87
CA LEU A 356 25.68 41.96 9.09
C LEU A 356 26.07 42.68 7.78
N ASP A 357 26.56 41.93 6.82
CA ASP A 357 27.07 42.37 5.50
C ASP A 357 26.06 42.15 4.39
N ALA A 358 24.78 42.25 4.69
CA ALA A 358 23.69 42.04 3.73
C ALA A 358 23.75 43.05 2.55
N PRO A 359 23.45 42.61 1.33
CA PRO A 359 23.48 43.48 0.14
C PRO A 359 22.33 44.49 0.16
N THR A 360 22.57 45.69 -0.34
CA THR A 360 21.51 46.68 -0.54
C THR A 360 21.11 46.70 -2.00
N LEU A 361 20.03 46.05 -2.38
CA LEU A 361 19.54 45.93 -3.76
C LEU A 361 18.36 46.87 -4.05
N THR A 362 17.79 47.53 -3.02
CA THR A 362 16.62 48.39 -3.12
C THR A 362 16.74 49.55 -2.12
N ASP A 363 15.92 50.62 -2.31
CA ASP A 363 15.78 51.73 -1.33
C ASP A 363 14.92 51.36 -0.11
N VAL A 364 14.49 50.10 -0.01
CA VAL A 364 13.71 49.65 1.14
C VAL A 364 14.58 49.61 2.39
N ARG A 365 13.96 49.89 3.54
CA ARG A 365 14.62 49.82 4.83
C ARG A 365 15.23 48.44 5.08
N LEU A 366 16.54 48.35 5.10
CA LEU A 366 17.31 47.17 5.46
C LEU A 366 17.67 47.20 6.96
N ILE A 367 17.41 46.11 7.67
CA ILE A 367 17.78 45.90 9.08
C ILE A 367 18.71 44.69 9.11
N SER A 368 20.02 44.95 9.06
CA SER A 368 21.09 43.96 9.02
C SER A 368 21.44 43.42 10.42
N GLY A 369 21.89 42.16 10.53
CA GLY A 369 22.22 41.48 11.77
C GLY A 369 21.00 41.31 12.69
N ALA A 370 19.78 41.33 12.14
CA ALA A 370 18.55 41.35 12.92
C ALA A 370 17.72 40.09 12.76
N HIS A 371 16.89 39.80 13.73
CA HIS A 371 16.05 38.62 13.77
C HIS A 371 14.59 38.93 14.03
N VAL A 372 13.68 38.27 13.34
CA VAL A 372 12.27 38.27 13.73
C VAL A 372 12.09 37.33 14.93
N ILE A 373 11.60 37.91 16.04
CA ILE A 373 11.45 37.21 17.34
C ILE A 373 10.01 36.96 17.74
N GLY A 374 9.05 37.21 16.85
CA GLY A 374 7.63 36.91 17.06
C GLY A 374 6.71 37.66 16.14
N THR A 375 5.44 37.28 16.13
CA THR A 375 4.38 37.81 15.29
C THR A 375 3.17 38.23 16.13
N LYS A 376 2.33 39.17 15.63
CA LYS A 376 1.03 39.52 16.21
C LYS A 376 -0.10 39.41 15.18
N GLY A 377 -1.32 39.15 15.66
CA GLY A 377 -2.53 38.98 14.85
C GLY A 377 -3.36 37.81 15.33
N ARG A 378 -4.67 37.75 15.02
CA ARG A 378 -5.55 36.68 15.48
C ARG A 378 -5.73 35.59 14.41
N HIS A 379 -6.29 35.94 13.26
CA HIS A 379 -6.52 35.03 12.12
C HIS A 379 -5.72 35.45 10.89
N GLY A 380 -4.70 36.26 11.09
CA GLY A 380 -3.80 36.78 10.07
C GLY A 380 -2.78 37.71 10.72
N LEU A 381 -1.64 37.84 10.07
CA LEU A 381 -0.55 38.71 10.52
C LEU A 381 -0.96 40.16 10.48
N SER A 382 -0.58 40.90 11.51
CA SER A 382 -0.76 42.38 11.61
C SER A 382 0.56 43.11 11.87
N SER A 383 1.53 42.49 12.53
CA SER A 383 2.87 43.04 12.77
C SER A 383 3.85 41.90 13.15
N ILE A 384 5.14 42.22 12.99
CA ILE A 384 6.26 41.40 13.47
C ILE A 384 7.05 42.18 14.53
N ARG A 385 7.72 41.45 15.44
CA ARG A 385 8.71 41.96 16.35
C ARG A 385 10.10 41.64 15.86
N VAL A 386 10.95 42.60 15.74
CA VAL A 386 12.33 42.48 15.27
C VAL A 386 13.27 42.84 16.40
N ARG A 387 14.29 42.02 16.65
CA ARG A 387 15.42 42.31 17.53
C ARG A 387 16.61 42.67 16.68
N GLN A 388 17.16 43.84 16.87
CA GLN A 388 18.32 44.35 16.15
C GLN A 388 19.64 43.80 16.73
N ALA A 389 20.74 44.03 16.00
CA ALA A 389 22.08 43.55 16.40
C ALA A 389 22.53 44.13 17.78
N ASP A 390 22.11 45.33 18.12
CA ASP A 390 22.40 45.95 19.40
C ASP A 390 21.52 45.47 20.58
N GLY A 391 20.59 44.53 20.28
CA GLY A 391 19.67 43.93 21.24
C GLY A 391 18.37 44.72 21.45
N SER A 392 18.19 45.90 20.83
CA SER A 392 16.92 46.63 20.85
C SER A 392 15.82 45.91 20.10
N GLU A 393 14.57 46.13 20.51
CA GLU A 393 13.41 45.49 19.88
C GLU A 393 12.48 46.55 19.31
N GLU A 394 11.99 46.34 18.10
CA GLU A 394 10.96 47.13 17.48
C GLU A 394 9.80 46.31 16.92
N THR A 395 8.67 46.96 16.68
CA THR A 395 7.50 46.31 16.06
C THR A 395 7.24 46.97 14.71
N LEU A 396 7.23 46.17 13.66
CA LEU A 396 6.94 46.59 12.29
C LEU A 396 5.54 46.14 11.90
N ALA A 397 4.71 47.06 11.40
CA ALA A 397 3.40 46.72 10.85
C ALA A 397 3.56 46.08 9.46
N CYS A 398 2.95 44.93 9.29
CA CYS A 398 2.88 44.24 7.96
C CYS A 398 1.72 43.25 7.95
N GLY A 399 1.09 43.10 6.81
CA GLY A 399 0.01 42.13 6.63
C GLY A 399 0.51 40.73 6.20
N ALA A 400 1.75 40.63 5.76
CA ALA A 400 2.39 39.33 5.50
C ALA A 400 3.91 39.42 5.68
N LEU A 401 4.55 38.28 5.97
CA LEU A 401 5.98 38.11 6.13
C LEU A 401 6.49 37.01 5.21
N GLY A 402 7.38 37.35 4.27
CA GLY A 402 8.14 36.40 3.47
C GLY A 402 9.37 35.92 4.20
N VAL A 403 9.57 34.61 4.33
CA VAL A 403 10.70 34.02 5.05
C VAL A 403 11.56 33.23 4.07
N SER A 404 12.87 33.51 4.02
CA SER A 404 13.82 32.79 3.17
C SER A 404 15.01 32.34 4.00
N GLY A 405 15.15 31.02 4.19
CA GLY A 405 16.22 30.37 4.98
C GLY A 405 17.22 29.60 4.13
N GLY A 406 17.11 29.68 2.81
CA GLY A 406 17.92 28.96 1.83
C GLY A 406 17.11 27.90 1.07
N TRP A 407 17.80 27.15 0.22
CA TRP A 407 17.19 26.17 -0.68
C TRP A 407 17.70 24.77 -0.40
N ASN A 408 16.81 23.77 -0.45
CA ASN A 408 17.10 22.35 -0.32
C ASN A 408 16.89 21.66 -1.67
N PRO A 409 17.94 21.09 -2.29
CA PRO A 409 17.82 20.26 -3.48
C PRO A 409 16.82 19.13 -3.30
N ASN A 410 15.99 18.85 -4.31
CA ASN A 410 15.00 17.78 -4.29
C ASN A 410 15.64 16.43 -4.63
N VAL A 411 16.26 15.80 -3.64
CA VAL A 411 17.06 14.57 -3.78
C VAL A 411 16.29 13.26 -3.52
N HIS A 412 14.98 13.32 -3.29
CA HIS A 412 14.20 12.18 -2.83
C HIS A 412 14.27 10.96 -3.75
N LEU A 413 14.20 11.14 -5.08
CA LEU A 413 14.27 10.02 -6.03
C LEU A 413 15.64 9.33 -6.04
N THR A 414 16.72 10.04 -5.71
CA THR A 414 18.06 9.43 -5.58
C THR A 414 18.20 8.52 -4.36
N CYS A 415 17.25 8.60 -3.41
CA CYS A 415 17.27 7.84 -2.16
C CYS A 415 16.41 6.56 -2.20
N HIS A 416 15.55 6.39 -3.19
CA HIS A 416 14.54 5.32 -3.18
C HIS A 416 15.11 3.90 -3.28
N GLN A 417 16.35 3.76 -3.77
CA GLN A 417 17.06 2.48 -3.87
C GLN A 417 18.19 2.35 -2.82
N GLY A 418 18.07 3.09 -1.70
CA GLY A 418 19.02 3.01 -0.58
C GLY A 418 20.13 4.07 -0.60
N GLY A 419 20.23 4.89 -1.62
CA GLY A 419 21.15 6.01 -1.70
C GLY A 419 20.95 7.01 -0.56
N ARG A 420 22.04 7.66 -0.14
CA ARG A 420 22.00 8.69 0.89
C ARG A 420 22.54 10.00 0.37
N PRO A 421 21.85 11.12 0.59
CA PRO A 421 22.37 12.43 0.20
C PRO A 421 23.55 12.82 1.11
N ILE A 422 24.45 13.62 0.58
CA ILE A 422 25.61 14.17 1.29
C ILE A 422 25.40 15.64 1.58
N TRP A 423 26.02 16.13 2.65
CA TRP A 423 25.94 17.54 3.05
C TRP A 423 26.98 18.36 2.31
N ASP A 424 26.53 19.47 1.71
CA ASP A 424 27.39 20.50 1.11
C ASP A 424 27.38 21.75 1.97
N GLU A 425 28.53 22.07 2.57
CA GLU A 425 28.69 23.24 3.46
C GLU A 425 28.55 24.57 2.72
N SER A 426 28.90 24.63 1.43
CA SER A 426 28.88 25.88 0.66
C SER A 426 27.47 26.41 0.44
N ILE A 427 26.49 25.52 0.34
CA ILE A 427 25.07 25.84 0.17
C ILE A 427 24.24 25.49 1.41
N ALA A 428 24.86 24.92 2.43
CA ALA A 428 24.26 24.46 3.68
C ALA A 428 23.01 23.59 3.44
N ALA A 429 23.10 22.59 2.55
CA ALA A 429 22.02 21.69 2.16
C ALA A 429 22.54 20.29 1.80
N PHE A 430 21.61 19.32 1.75
CA PHE A 430 21.92 17.97 1.23
C PHE A 430 21.81 17.96 -0.28
N VAL A 431 22.84 17.40 -0.94
CA VAL A 431 22.91 17.15 -2.38
C VAL A 431 22.95 15.64 -2.66
N PRO A 432 22.70 15.18 -3.90
CA PRO A 432 22.78 13.76 -4.24
C PRO A 432 24.12 13.15 -3.85
N GLY A 433 24.08 11.95 -3.25
CA GLY A 433 25.29 11.16 -2.97
C GLY A 433 25.82 10.42 -4.19
N GLN A 434 26.75 9.49 -3.97
CA GLN A 434 27.32 8.66 -5.04
C GLN A 434 26.46 7.44 -5.38
N ASP A 435 25.77 6.88 -4.38
CA ASP A 435 24.93 5.69 -4.54
C ASP A 435 23.51 6.09 -4.97
N ILE A 436 23.36 6.57 -6.19
CA ILE A 436 22.07 6.91 -6.80
C ILE A 436 21.59 5.75 -7.70
N PRO A 437 20.28 5.68 -8.07
CA PRO A 437 19.77 4.66 -8.96
C PRO A 437 20.60 4.51 -10.24
N VAL A 438 20.89 3.29 -10.64
CA VAL A 438 21.68 2.99 -11.84
C VAL A 438 21.03 3.62 -13.08
N GLY A 439 21.83 4.32 -13.89
CA GLY A 439 21.36 5.03 -15.07
C GLY A 439 20.67 6.38 -14.78
N MET A 440 20.63 6.82 -13.53
CA MET A 440 20.16 8.16 -13.18
C MET A 440 21.35 9.13 -13.08
N SER A 441 21.15 10.35 -13.57
CA SER A 441 22.02 11.52 -13.28
C SER A 441 21.17 12.67 -12.73
N VAL A 442 21.81 13.75 -12.27
CA VAL A 442 21.10 14.88 -11.63
C VAL A 442 21.60 16.20 -12.20
N ALA A 443 20.70 17.12 -12.52
CA ALA A 443 21.03 18.42 -13.11
C ALA A 443 20.33 19.59 -12.39
N GLY A 444 20.87 20.79 -12.56
CA GLY A 444 20.32 22.03 -12.05
C GLY A 444 20.26 22.12 -10.53
N ALA A 445 19.22 22.77 -9.99
CA ALA A 445 19.12 23.01 -8.56
C ALA A 445 18.96 21.72 -7.72
N ALA A 446 18.53 20.61 -8.30
CA ALA A 446 18.54 19.30 -7.65
C ALA A 446 19.97 18.79 -7.38
N LYS A 447 20.98 19.28 -8.13
CA LYS A 447 22.41 19.03 -7.95
C LYS A 447 23.09 20.10 -7.07
N GLY A 448 22.34 21.14 -6.63
CA GLY A 448 22.87 22.28 -5.86
C GLY A 448 23.33 23.47 -6.73
N LEU A 449 23.00 23.48 -8.02
CA LEU A 449 23.34 24.55 -8.97
C LEU A 449 22.15 25.50 -9.09
N PHE A 450 22.21 26.66 -8.44
CA PHE A 450 21.05 27.53 -8.30
C PHE A 450 20.96 28.66 -9.33
N SER A 451 22.02 28.94 -10.13
CA SER A 451 21.90 29.96 -11.18
C SER A 451 21.18 29.39 -12.43
N THR A 452 20.52 30.24 -13.17
CA THR A 452 19.83 29.86 -14.43
C THR A 452 20.83 29.38 -15.48
N GLU A 453 22.00 30.04 -15.58
CA GLU A 453 23.09 29.64 -16.47
C GLU A 453 23.59 28.22 -16.15
N ASP A 454 23.87 27.94 -14.86
CA ASP A 454 24.34 26.63 -14.45
C ASP A 454 23.28 25.53 -14.65
N ALA A 455 22.00 25.86 -14.43
CA ALA A 455 20.91 24.92 -14.67
C ALA A 455 20.82 24.52 -16.16
N LEU A 456 20.86 25.49 -17.08
CA LEU A 456 20.85 25.24 -18.51
C LEU A 456 22.07 24.41 -18.94
N ARG A 457 23.26 24.79 -18.47
CA ARG A 457 24.53 24.10 -18.78
C ARG A 457 24.49 22.66 -18.31
N SER A 458 24.19 22.45 -17.03
CA SER A 458 24.19 21.09 -16.46
C SER A 458 23.14 20.20 -17.09
N GLY A 459 21.97 20.72 -17.46
CA GLY A 459 20.95 19.97 -18.18
C GLY A 459 21.45 19.41 -19.51
N SER A 460 22.16 20.24 -20.29
CA SER A 460 22.77 19.81 -21.54
C SER A 460 23.93 18.82 -21.33
N GLU A 461 24.83 19.10 -20.38
CA GLU A 461 25.98 18.23 -20.06
C GLU A 461 25.53 16.83 -19.62
N GLU A 462 24.56 16.72 -18.70
CA GLU A 462 24.04 15.42 -18.22
C GLU A 462 23.30 14.67 -19.35
N ALA A 463 22.61 15.37 -20.23
CA ALA A 463 21.99 14.75 -21.40
C ALA A 463 23.03 14.18 -22.37
N LEU A 464 24.08 14.93 -22.69
CA LEU A 464 25.17 14.45 -23.54
C LEU A 464 25.87 13.23 -22.94
N ALA A 465 26.15 13.24 -21.63
CA ALA A 465 26.74 12.10 -20.93
C ALA A 465 25.83 10.86 -20.96
N ALA A 466 24.52 11.04 -20.74
CA ALA A 466 23.56 9.96 -20.85
C ALA A 466 23.48 9.37 -22.26
N LEU A 467 23.47 10.21 -23.29
CA LEU A 467 23.44 9.79 -24.70
C LEU A 467 24.72 9.03 -25.10
N GLU A 468 25.89 9.44 -24.61
CA GLU A 468 27.15 8.72 -24.83
C GLU A 468 27.08 7.30 -24.26
N ILE A 469 26.57 7.15 -23.02
CA ILE A 469 26.37 5.83 -22.40
C ILE A 469 25.39 4.97 -23.21
N LEU A 470 24.38 5.60 -23.81
CA LEU A 470 23.38 4.91 -24.64
C LEU A 470 23.88 4.61 -26.06
N GLY A 471 25.07 5.06 -26.42
CA GLY A 471 25.64 4.91 -27.77
C GLY A 471 25.00 5.81 -28.82
N VAL A 472 24.33 6.88 -28.42
CA VAL A 472 23.70 7.86 -29.31
C VAL A 472 24.67 9.01 -29.56
N THR A 473 24.97 9.29 -30.84
CA THR A 473 25.86 10.39 -31.21
C THR A 473 25.12 11.72 -31.08
N ALA A 474 25.62 12.60 -30.25
CA ALA A 474 25.05 13.94 -30.05
C ALA A 474 26.13 15.01 -30.10
N SER A 475 25.75 16.22 -30.51
CA SER A 475 26.60 17.39 -30.50
C SER A 475 26.15 18.36 -29.41
N ALA A 476 27.15 19.01 -28.77
CA ALA A 476 26.86 20.04 -27.79
C ALA A 476 26.05 21.19 -28.43
N LEU A 477 24.99 21.57 -27.75
CA LEU A 477 24.16 22.69 -28.19
C LEU A 477 24.80 24.05 -27.80
N LYS A 478 24.55 25.08 -28.58
CA LYS A 478 24.83 26.45 -28.14
C LYS A 478 23.89 26.79 -26.99
N LEU A 479 24.46 27.03 -25.82
CA LEU A 479 23.68 27.41 -24.63
C LEU A 479 23.13 28.83 -24.76
N PRO A 480 21.86 29.07 -24.37
CA PRO A 480 21.31 30.40 -24.24
C PRO A 480 22.08 31.20 -23.17
N ARG A 481 22.20 32.51 -23.39
CA ARG A 481 22.83 33.41 -22.40
C ARG A 481 21.81 33.67 -21.28
N ALA A 482 22.19 33.34 -20.07
CA ALA A 482 21.35 33.52 -18.88
C ALA A 482 22.16 34.15 -17.75
N VAL A 483 21.44 34.56 -16.69
CA VAL A 483 22.08 35.19 -15.52
C VAL A 483 22.82 34.12 -14.68
N ASN A 484 24.05 34.45 -14.33
CA ASN A 484 24.87 33.71 -13.39
C ASN A 484 24.82 34.44 -12.01
N SER A 485 23.84 34.17 -11.22
CA SER A 485 23.66 34.79 -9.90
C SER A 485 24.41 34.04 -8.83
N ALA A 486 25.28 34.71 -8.09
CA ALA A 486 25.89 34.14 -6.88
C ALA A 486 24.83 33.80 -5.84
N TYR A 487 25.01 32.70 -5.13
CA TYR A 487 24.17 32.27 -4.02
C TYR A 487 24.92 32.46 -2.70
N ASN A 488 24.72 33.61 -2.03
CA ASN A 488 25.34 33.93 -0.77
C ASN A 488 24.37 33.64 0.38
N LEU A 489 24.73 32.73 1.26
CA LEU A 489 23.94 32.27 2.38
C LEU A 489 24.79 32.27 3.66
N GLN A 490 24.21 32.81 4.75
CA GLN A 490 24.72 32.55 6.11
C GLN A 490 23.71 31.69 6.85
N PRO A 491 24.01 30.42 7.18
CA PRO A 491 23.04 29.50 7.75
C PRO A 491 22.42 30.01 9.06
N LEU A 492 21.08 30.07 9.09
CA LEU A 492 20.26 30.32 10.29
C LEU A 492 19.03 29.42 10.24
N TYR A 493 19.01 28.37 11.04
CA TYR A 493 17.93 27.37 11.04
C TYR A 493 16.82 27.74 12.04
N HIS A 494 17.20 28.33 13.14
CA HIS A 494 16.31 28.67 14.24
C HIS A 494 16.78 29.94 14.95
N VAL A 495 15.84 30.85 15.27
CA VAL A 495 16.08 32.04 16.06
C VAL A 495 15.99 31.67 17.55
N PRO A 496 17.08 31.81 18.32
CA PRO A 496 17.13 31.34 19.72
C PRO A 496 16.41 32.28 20.70
N HIS A 497 16.02 33.48 20.24
CA HIS A 497 15.43 34.54 21.07
C HIS A 497 13.91 34.66 20.83
N GLY A 498 13.22 35.21 21.80
CA GLY A 498 11.78 35.49 21.74
C GLY A 498 10.96 34.57 22.65
N LYS A 499 9.67 34.92 22.79
CA LYS A 499 8.70 34.17 23.60
C LYS A 499 7.59 33.67 22.64
N GLY A 500 7.21 32.44 22.74
CA GLY A 500 6.23 31.77 21.88
C GLY A 500 6.70 30.40 21.43
N ARG A 501 5.84 29.70 20.68
CA ARG A 501 6.20 28.41 20.10
C ARG A 501 6.83 28.61 18.72
N ALA A 502 7.96 27.96 18.50
CA ALA A 502 8.66 27.95 17.22
C ALA A 502 8.32 26.64 16.48
N TRP A 503 7.54 26.75 15.42
CA TRP A 503 7.04 25.59 14.66
C TRP A 503 8.07 25.18 13.60
N ILE A 504 8.47 23.90 13.63
CA ILE A 504 9.40 23.31 12.67
C ILE A 504 8.58 22.62 11.57
N ASP A 505 7.73 21.68 11.96
CA ASP A 505 6.82 20.98 11.07
C ASP A 505 5.40 21.53 11.25
N GLN A 506 4.95 22.28 10.26
CA GLN A 506 3.65 22.94 10.33
C GLN A 506 2.51 22.00 9.96
N GLN A 507 2.75 20.91 9.23
CA GLN A 507 1.72 19.92 8.95
C GLN A 507 1.43 19.05 10.17
N ASN A 508 2.47 18.60 10.88
CA ASN A 508 2.34 17.68 12.01
C ASN A 508 2.38 18.35 13.38
N ASP A 509 2.34 19.69 13.42
CA ASP A 509 2.34 20.48 14.66
C ASP A 509 3.54 20.17 15.59
N VAL A 510 4.77 20.05 15.02
CA VAL A 510 6.00 19.80 15.77
C VAL A 510 6.77 21.11 15.99
N THR A 511 7.19 21.35 17.22
CA THR A 511 7.90 22.54 17.65
C THR A 511 9.36 22.26 18.01
N VAL A 512 10.15 23.32 18.18
CA VAL A 512 11.51 23.24 18.75
C VAL A 512 11.49 22.62 20.15
N LYS A 513 10.41 22.86 20.95
CA LYS A 513 10.24 22.25 22.29
C LYS A 513 10.12 20.73 22.20
N ASP A 514 9.43 20.22 21.17
CA ASP A 514 9.28 18.75 20.97
C ASP A 514 10.62 18.09 20.61
N VAL A 515 11.47 18.74 19.80
CA VAL A 515 12.82 18.24 19.48
C VAL A 515 13.70 18.24 20.73
N LYS A 516 13.66 19.32 21.55
CA LYS A 516 14.38 19.39 22.83
C LYS A 516 13.91 18.30 23.80
N LEU A 517 12.60 18.05 23.88
CA LEU A 517 12.03 17.00 24.71
C LEU A 517 12.49 15.60 24.23
N ALA A 518 12.48 15.34 22.93
CA ALA A 518 12.99 14.10 22.37
C ALA A 518 14.47 13.88 22.71
N TYR A 519 15.29 14.92 22.63
CA TYR A 519 16.70 14.87 23.04
C TYR A 519 16.85 14.52 24.53
N GLN A 520 16.07 15.17 25.41
CA GLN A 520 16.08 14.90 26.87
C GLN A 520 15.68 13.46 27.20
N GLU A 521 14.79 12.88 26.42
CA GLU A 521 14.32 11.50 26.57
C GLU A 521 15.16 10.49 25.78
N ASN A 522 16.34 10.90 25.33
CA ASN A 522 17.33 10.08 24.63
C ASN A 522 16.94 9.59 23.20
N TYR A 523 15.95 10.23 22.57
CA TYR A 523 15.64 10.00 21.15
C TYR A 523 16.51 10.88 20.25
N GLN A 524 17.82 10.61 20.21
CA GLN A 524 18.82 11.42 19.54
C GLN A 524 19.06 11.05 18.07
N SER A 525 18.71 9.84 17.66
CA SER A 525 18.79 9.46 16.23
C SER A 525 17.65 10.12 15.46
N VAL A 526 17.94 10.54 14.23
CA VAL A 526 16.94 11.21 13.37
C VAL A 526 15.71 10.35 13.09
N GLU A 527 15.88 9.04 12.97
CA GLU A 527 14.79 8.10 12.75
C GLU A 527 13.90 7.92 14.00
N HIS A 528 14.49 7.93 15.19
CA HIS A 528 13.73 7.89 16.44
C HIS A 528 13.06 9.24 16.72
N LEU A 529 13.76 10.36 16.50
CA LEU A 529 13.18 11.70 16.57
C LEU A 529 11.92 11.81 15.72
N LYS A 530 12.00 11.38 14.43
CA LYS A 530 10.88 11.38 13.50
C LYS A 530 9.67 10.60 14.03
N ARG A 531 9.88 9.37 14.51
CA ARG A 531 8.80 8.52 15.03
C ARG A 531 8.20 9.03 16.34
N TYR A 532 9.03 9.57 17.20
CA TYR A 532 8.60 10.05 18.51
C TYR A 532 7.81 11.36 18.42
N THR A 533 8.21 12.27 17.53
CA THR A 533 7.59 13.60 17.39
C THR A 533 6.56 13.71 16.26
N THR A 534 6.52 12.73 15.35
CA THR A 534 5.82 12.77 14.05
C THR A 534 6.42 13.75 13.03
N LEU A 535 7.63 14.24 13.26
CA LEU A 535 8.34 15.16 12.38
C LEU A 535 8.52 14.56 10.98
N GLY A 536 8.05 15.23 9.94
CA GLY A 536 8.21 14.80 8.55
C GLY A 536 7.58 13.46 8.22
N MET A 537 6.54 13.06 8.96
CA MET A 537 5.80 11.82 8.71
C MET A 537 4.68 12.03 7.69
N GLY A 538 4.18 10.89 7.18
CA GLY A 538 3.03 10.85 6.28
C GLY A 538 3.29 11.59 4.97
N THR A 539 2.29 12.35 4.53
CA THR A 539 2.28 13.02 3.23
C THR A 539 3.24 14.21 3.11
N ASP A 540 3.70 14.76 4.24
CA ASP A 540 4.65 15.89 4.24
C ASP A 540 6.09 15.44 3.94
N GLN A 541 6.53 14.32 4.51
CA GLN A 541 7.91 13.80 4.43
C GLN A 541 9.00 14.84 4.76
N GLY A 542 8.68 15.88 5.52
CA GLY A 542 9.62 16.90 6.00
C GLY A 542 10.18 17.83 4.92
N LYS A 543 9.43 18.08 3.84
CA LYS A 543 9.86 18.91 2.70
C LYS A 543 10.42 20.26 3.13
N THR A 544 9.74 20.95 4.04
CA THR A 544 10.15 22.27 4.56
C THR A 544 10.78 22.21 5.95
N ALA A 545 10.64 21.08 6.67
CA ALA A 545 10.95 20.98 8.10
C ALA A 545 12.26 20.24 8.41
N ASN A 546 12.64 19.25 7.57
CA ASN A 546 13.61 18.24 7.92
C ASN A 546 15.00 18.82 8.25
N VAL A 547 15.55 19.68 7.39
CA VAL A 547 16.89 20.25 7.57
C VAL A 547 16.98 21.10 8.83
N ASN A 548 15.95 21.91 9.12
CA ASN A 548 15.91 22.73 10.34
C ASN A 548 15.88 21.87 11.60
N ALA A 549 15.12 20.80 11.61
CA ALA A 549 15.06 19.87 12.74
C ALA A 549 16.41 19.14 12.97
N LEU A 550 17.08 18.72 11.88
CA LEU A 550 18.40 18.10 11.94
C LEU A 550 19.46 19.07 12.49
N ALA A 551 19.44 20.33 12.06
CA ALA A 551 20.34 21.36 12.56
C ALA A 551 20.12 21.63 14.06
N ILE A 552 18.88 21.69 14.53
CA ILE A 552 18.56 21.84 15.96
C ILE A 552 19.04 20.61 16.75
N MET A 553 18.85 19.40 16.25
CA MET A 553 19.33 18.18 16.89
C MET A 553 20.86 18.11 16.89
N ALA A 554 21.53 18.56 15.82
CA ALA A 554 22.98 18.68 15.73
C ALA A 554 23.54 19.61 16.81
N GLU A 555 22.93 20.78 16.99
CA GLU A 555 23.26 21.74 18.05
C GLU A 555 23.11 21.11 19.45
N LEU A 556 21.97 20.47 19.74
CA LEU A 556 21.70 19.81 21.02
C LEU A 556 22.65 18.68 21.35
N THR A 557 23.09 17.92 20.34
CA THR A 557 24.00 16.78 20.51
C THR A 557 25.47 17.17 20.41
N GLY A 558 25.80 18.41 20.04
CA GLY A 558 27.17 18.85 19.76
C GLY A 558 27.80 18.18 18.55
N LYS A 559 27.01 17.65 17.62
CA LYS A 559 27.46 16.98 16.38
C LYS A 559 27.31 17.91 15.19
N ALA A 560 28.14 17.73 14.17
CA ALA A 560 27.90 18.37 12.87
C ALA A 560 26.66 17.77 12.19
N ILE A 561 25.97 18.53 11.33
CA ILE A 561 24.77 18.10 10.61
C ILE A 561 25.03 16.79 9.82
N PRO A 562 26.16 16.62 9.07
CA PRO A 562 26.45 15.35 8.39
C PRO A 562 26.51 14.13 9.31
N LYS A 563 27.04 14.31 10.55
CA LYS A 563 27.12 13.23 11.55
C LYS A 563 25.79 12.96 12.25
N THR A 564 24.92 13.94 12.31
CA THR A 564 23.54 13.76 12.80
C THR A 564 22.73 12.94 11.82
N GLY A 565 23.03 13.06 10.53
CA GLY A 565 22.45 12.31 9.43
C GLY A 565 21.10 12.87 8.96
N THR A 566 20.47 12.19 8.04
CA THR A 566 19.13 12.53 7.54
C THR A 566 18.27 11.29 7.43
N THR A 567 16.96 11.48 7.45
CA THR A 567 15.99 10.40 7.19
C THR A 567 16.00 10.01 5.71
N ILE A 568 15.66 8.76 5.41
CA ILE A 568 15.53 8.26 4.04
C ILE A 568 14.12 8.56 3.53
N PHE A 569 14.04 9.08 2.31
CA PHE A 569 12.78 9.31 1.62
C PHE A 569 12.24 8.01 1.04
N ARG A 570 10.90 7.87 0.99
CA ARG A 570 10.21 6.68 0.48
C ARG A 570 9.18 7.07 -0.56
N PRO A 571 8.96 6.23 -1.61
CA PRO A 571 7.84 6.43 -2.52
C PRO A 571 6.48 6.15 -1.82
N PRO A 572 5.40 6.89 -2.13
CA PRO A 572 5.41 8.11 -2.95
C PRO A 572 5.88 9.33 -2.13
N TYR A 573 6.76 10.15 -2.69
CA TYR A 573 7.19 11.39 -2.04
C TYR A 573 6.12 12.48 -2.11
N THR A 574 5.42 12.59 -3.22
CA THR A 574 4.19 13.37 -3.35
C THR A 574 2.99 12.44 -3.19
N PRO A 575 1.95 12.83 -2.42
CA PRO A 575 0.77 12.00 -2.23
C PRO A 575 0.11 11.60 -3.53
N VAL A 576 -0.31 10.35 -3.63
CA VAL A 576 -1.05 9.78 -4.75
C VAL A 576 -2.39 9.23 -4.26
N THR A 577 -3.41 9.24 -5.12
CA THR A 577 -4.72 8.69 -4.77
C THR A 577 -4.68 7.16 -4.75
N LEU A 578 -5.49 6.55 -3.89
CA LEU A 578 -5.65 5.09 -3.87
C LEU A 578 -6.23 4.57 -5.18
N GLY A 579 -7.14 5.33 -5.81
CA GLY A 579 -7.72 4.99 -7.11
C GLY A 579 -6.66 4.82 -8.19
N THR A 580 -5.67 5.71 -8.27
CA THR A 580 -4.56 5.61 -9.23
C THR A 580 -3.73 4.33 -9.03
N ILE A 581 -3.43 3.98 -7.76
CA ILE A 581 -2.71 2.73 -7.45
C ILE A 581 -3.57 1.50 -7.77
N GLY A 582 -4.88 1.54 -7.47
CA GLY A 582 -5.84 0.49 -7.81
C GLY A 582 -6.00 0.32 -9.32
N GLY A 583 -6.12 1.42 -10.06
CA GLY A 583 -6.48 1.39 -11.48
C GLY A 583 -7.87 0.76 -11.67
N ARG A 584 -8.03 -0.05 -12.70
CA ARG A 584 -9.27 -0.82 -12.95
C ARG A 584 -9.50 -1.98 -11.99
N THR A 585 -8.51 -2.29 -11.15
CA THR A 585 -8.58 -3.41 -10.19
C THR A 585 -9.33 -2.97 -8.93
N VAL A 586 -10.64 -2.77 -9.03
CA VAL A 586 -11.54 -2.35 -7.95
C VAL A 586 -12.76 -3.27 -7.83
N GLY A 587 -13.35 -3.37 -6.66
CA GLY A 587 -14.52 -4.18 -6.39
C GLY A 587 -14.32 -5.65 -6.81
N LYS A 588 -15.23 -6.19 -7.61
CA LYS A 588 -15.14 -7.57 -8.12
C LYS A 588 -13.93 -7.85 -9.02
N HIS A 589 -13.30 -6.83 -9.59
CA HIS A 589 -12.07 -6.98 -10.38
C HIS A 589 -10.81 -7.02 -9.51
N PHE A 590 -10.88 -6.50 -8.29
CA PHE A 590 -9.81 -6.63 -7.29
C PHE A 590 -9.83 -8.02 -6.64
N HIS A 591 -11.00 -8.47 -6.29
CA HIS A 591 -11.23 -9.76 -5.66
C HIS A 591 -12.37 -10.48 -6.39
N PRO A 592 -12.04 -11.25 -7.46
CA PRO A 592 -13.04 -11.94 -8.25
C PRO A 592 -13.79 -12.93 -7.38
N THR A 593 -15.11 -12.95 -7.50
CA THR A 593 -15.95 -13.94 -6.87
C THR A 593 -16.16 -15.08 -7.86
N ARG A 594 -15.73 -16.30 -7.49
CA ARG A 594 -15.95 -17.51 -8.26
C ARG A 594 -17.11 -18.27 -7.64
N GLU A 595 -18.09 -18.60 -8.45
CA GLU A 595 -19.31 -19.28 -8.03
C GLU A 595 -19.36 -20.70 -8.59
N THR A 596 -19.85 -21.62 -7.79
CA THR A 596 -20.05 -23.00 -8.24
C THR A 596 -21.40 -23.14 -8.97
N PRO A 597 -21.65 -24.21 -9.75
CA PRO A 597 -22.95 -24.42 -10.39
C PRO A 597 -24.13 -24.46 -9.42
N THR A 598 -23.88 -24.82 -8.15
CA THR A 598 -24.91 -24.90 -7.11
C THR A 598 -25.09 -23.62 -6.30
N ASP A 599 -24.33 -22.58 -6.57
CA ASP A 599 -24.32 -21.32 -5.78
C ASP A 599 -25.72 -20.71 -5.68
N LYS A 600 -26.43 -20.61 -6.83
CA LYS A 600 -27.80 -20.10 -6.87
C LYS A 600 -28.75 -20.92 -5.98
N TRP A 601 -28.69 -22.25 -6.10
CA TRP A 601 -29.51 -23.16 -5.28
C TRP A 601 -29.20 -23.00 -3.79
N ALA A 602 -27.93 -22.88 -3.42
CA ALA A 602 -27.51 -22.69 -2.03
C ALA A 602 -28.01 -21.35 -1.46
N ARG A 603 -27.98 -20.25 -2.23
CA ARG A 603 -28.56 -18.96 -1.85
C ARG A 603 -30.07 -19.03 -1.65
N GLU A 604 -30.77 -19.70 -2.56
CA GLU A 604 -32.22 -19.94 -2.44
C GLU A 604 -32.61 -20.70 -1.14
N HIS A 605 -31.65 -21.48 -0.59
CA HIS A 605 -31.79 -22.22 0.66
C HIS A 605 -31.12 -21.51 1.85
N ASN A 606 -30.83 -20.22 1.73
CA ASN A 606 -30.25 -19.36 2.78
C ASN A 606 -28.92 -19.87 3.34
N ALA A 607 -28.13 -20.60 2.57
CA ALA A 607 -26.80 -21.02 3.00
C ALA A 607 -25.88 -19.80 3.14
N PRO A 608 -25.18 -19.61 4.27
CA PRO A 608 -24.09 -18.65 4.35
C PRO A 608 -22.86 -19.21 3.65
N PHE A 609 -22.02 -18.29 3.13
CA PHE A 609 -20.83 -18.65 2.37
C PHE A 609 -19.55 -18.28 3.08
N ASP A 610 -18.49 -19.00 2.74
CA ASP A 610 -17.09 -18.67 3.03
C ASP A 610 -16.30 -18.63 1.72
N ILE A 611 -15.24 -17.84 1.70
CA ILE A 611 -14.37 -17.67 0.53
C ILE A 611 -13.15 -18.57 0.68
N ALA A 612 -12.98 -19.51 -0.24
CA ALA A 612 -11.81 -20.38 -0.32
C ALA A 612 -11.18 -20.29 -1.72
N GLY A 613 -9.99 -19.69 -1.83
CA GLY A 613 -9.31 -19.51 -3.11
C GLY A 613 -10.18 -18.79 -4.15
N ASP A 614 -10.83 -17.69 -3.75
CA ASP A 614 -11.80 -16.88 -4.51
C ASP A 614 -13.16 -17.56 -4.79
N TRP A 615 -13.32 -18.81 -4.41
CA TRP A 615 -14.59 -19.52 -4.58
C TRP A 615 -15.53 -19.29 -3.39
N MET A 616 -16.79 -19.02 -3.70
CA MET A 616 -17.88 -19.02 -2.73
C MET A 616 -18.28 -20.46 -2.40
N ARG A 617 -18.16 -20.85 -1.12
CA ARG A 617 -18.52 -22.19 -0.65
C ARG A 617 -19.57 -22.12 0.45
N ALA A 618 -20.67 -22.88 0.32
CA ALA A 618 -21.69 -22.96 1.35
C ALA A 618 -21.12 -23.53 2.65
N ARG A 619 -21.31 -22.82 3.76
CA ARG A 619 -20.85 -23.23 5.08
C ARG A 619 -21.74 -24.27 5.73
N TRP A 620 -23.04 -24.02 5.71
CA TRP A 620 -24.09 -24.93 6.18
C TRP A 620 -25.43 -24.58 5.52
N PHE A 621 -26.41 -25.45 5.63
CA PHE A 621 -27.77 -25.26 5.09
C PHE A 621 -28.77 -25.17 6.26
N PRO A 622 -29.22 -23.96 6.69
CA PRO A 622 -30.10 -23.79 7.84
C PRO A 622 -31.47 -24.39 7.62
N GLN A 623 -32.07 -24.92 8.69
CA GLN A 623 -33.47 -25.36 8.70
C GLN A 623 -34.34 -24.51 9.66
N PRO A 624 -35.65 -24.44 9.43
CA PRO A 624 -36.54 -23.72 10.32
C PRO A 624 -36.39 -24.19 11.79
N GLY A 625 -36.25 -23.21 12.71
CA GLY A 625 -36.05 -23.47 14.13
C GLY A 625 -34.59 -23.58 14.58
N GLU A 626 -33.65 -23.65 13.68
CA GLU A 626 -32.22 -23.56 14.01
C GLU A 626 -31.82 -22.10 14.25
N THR A 627 -31.18 -21.82 15.40
CA THR A 627 -30.80 -20.46 15.81
C THR A 627 -29.30 -20.23 15.79
N HIS A 628 -28.52 -21.30 15.65
CA HIS A 628 -27.07 -21.24 15.67
C HIS A 628 -26.48 -22.20 14.63
N TRP A 629 -25.46 -21.75 13.91
CA TRP A 629 -24.77 -22.48 12.84
C TRP A 629 -24.39 -23.94 13.21
N ARG A 630 -24.04 -24.14 14.48
CA ARG A 630 -23.62 -25.45 14.98
C ARG A 630 -24.72 -26.49 14.93
N GLN A 631 -25.99 -26.07 15.11
CA GLN A 631 -27.13 -26.98 15.01
C GLN A 631 -27.27 -27.55 13.60
N SER A 632 -27.09 -26.69 12.59
CA SER A 632 -27.08 -27.11 11.18
C SER A 632 -25.90 -28.06 10.87
N ALA A 633 -24.69 -27.68 11.24
CA ALA A 633 -23.50 -28.49 11.01
C ALA A 633 -23.56 -29.86 11.71
N ASP A 634 -23.99 -29.92 12.96
CA ASP A 634 -24.18 -31.19 13.71
C ASP A 634 -25.24 -32.07 13.07
N ARG A 635 -26.38 -31.50 12.62
CA ARG A 635 -27.41 -32.24 11.91
C ARG A 635 -26.93 -32.82 10.60
N GLU A 636 -26.22 -32.00 9.81
CA GLU A 636 -25.65 -32.41 8.53
C GLU A 636 -24.63 -33.53 8.70
N ALA A 637 -23.66 -33.38 9.61
CA ALA A 637 -22.66 -34.42 9.90
C ALA A 637 -23.33 -35.72 10.39
N CYS A 638 -24.32 -35.64 11.30
CA CYS A 638 -25.09 -36.81 11.76
C CYS A 638 -25.89 -37.46 10.63
N ASN A 639 -26.43 -36.69 9.68
CA ASN A 639 -27.13 -37.26 8.53
C ASN A 639 -26.21 -38.04 7.63
N VAL A 640 -24.99 -37.52 7.35
CA VAL A 640 -23.97 -38.24 6.57
C VAL A 640 -23.59 -39.56 7.25
N ARG A 641 -23.48 -39.59 8.59
CA ARG A 641 -23.16 -40.79 9.35
C ARG A 641 -24.25 -41.89 9.31
N LYS A 642 -25.53 -41.52 9.12
CA LYS A 642 -26.70 -42.41 9.15
C LYS A 642 -27.29 -42.74 7.79
N ASN A 643 -27.25 -41.79 6.89
CA ASN A 643 -27.97 -41.85 5.60
C ASN A 643 -26.98 -41.57 4.41
N VAL A 644 -27.25 -40.49 3.69
CA VAL A 644 -26.39 -39.97 2.61
C VAL A 644 -26.42 -38.44 2.60
N GLY A 645 -25.26 -37.84 2.50
CA GLY A 645 -25.07 -36.41 2.27
C GLY A 645 -24.40 -36.11 0.94
N ILE A 646 -24.73 -34.96 0.36
CA ILE A 646 -24.07 -34.44 -0.82
C ILE A 646 -23.41 -33.08 -0.53
N CYS A 647 -22.19 -32.89 -1.01
CA CYS A 647 -21.45 -31.64 -0.85
C CYS A 647 -20.85 -31.21 -2.19
N ASP A 648 -20.97 -29.91 -2.47
CA ASP A 648 -20.31 -29.33 -3.65
C ASP A 648 -18.81 -29.16 -3.40
N VAL A 649 -18.00 -29.98 -4.05
CA VAL A 649 -16.54 -29.95 -4.01
C VAL A 649 -15.95 -29.52 -5.37
N THR A 650 -16.75 -28.87 -6.21
CA THR A 650 -16.35 -28.32 -7.53
C THR A 650 -15.11 -27.44 -7.44
N THR A 651 -14.90 -26.79 -6.30
CA THR A 651 -13.81 -25.83 -6.09
C THR A 651 -12.43 -26.45 -5.92
N LEU A 652 -12.33 -27.76 -5.67
CA LEU A 652 -11.05 -28.47 -5.63
C LEU A 652 -10.32 -28.28 -6.96
N GLY A 653 -9.02 -27.98 -6.91
CA GLY A 653 -8.23 -27.90 -8.12
C GLY A 653 -8.24 -29.25 -8.85
N LYS A 654 -8.45 -29.21 -10.16
CA LYS A 654 -8.41 -30.38 -11.05
C LYS A 654 -7.45 -30.10 -12.19
N ILE A 655 -6.39 -30.90 -12.29
CA ILE A 655 -5.38 -30.78 -13.33
C ILE A 655 -5.32 -32.11 -14.07
N ASP A 656 -5.66 -32.10 -15.37
CA ASP A 656 -5.43 -33.23 -16.24
C ASP A 656 -3.96 -33.25 -16.66
N VAL A 657 -3.30 -34.39 -16.47
CA VAL A 657 -1.89 -34.63 -16.81
C VAL A 657 -1.86 -35.71 -17.87
N GLN A 658 -1.40 -35.37 -19.06
CA GLN A 658 -1.43 -36.24 -20.21
C GLN A 658 -0.07 -36.31 -20.90
N GLY A 659 0.24 -37.43 -21.54
CA GLY A 659 1.47 -37.67 -22.30
C GLY A 659 2.15 -38.96 -21.90
N ALA A 660 3.05 -39.42 -22.75
CA ALA A 660 3.77 -40.70 -22.56
C ALA A 660 4.57 -40.74 -21.25
N ASP A 661 5.06 -39.58 -20.79
CA ASP A 661 5.83 -39.45 -19.55
C ASP A 661 5.00 -39.03 -18.35
N ALA A 662 3.67 -38.94 -18.44
CA ALA A 662 2.82 -38.43 -17.35
C ALA A 662 3.03 -39.21 -16.03
N ALA A 663 3.11 -40.55 -16.09
CA ALA A 663 3.36 -41.38 -14.91
C ALA A 663 4.75 -41.13 -14.28
N SER A 664 5.78 -40.93 -15.10
CA SER A 664 7.15 -40.66 -14.69
C SER A 664 7.28 -39.25 -14.09
N PHE A 665 6.61 -38.27 -14.71
CA PHE A 665 6.54 -36.89 -14.22
C PHE A 665 5.88 -36.80 -12.83
N LEU A 666 4.68 -37.37 -12.67
CA LEU A 666 3.99 -37.40 -11.38
C LEU A 666 4.81 -38.18 -10.34
N ASN A 667 5.56 -39.20 -10.75
CA ASN A 667 6.45 -39.90 -9.82
C ASN A 667 7.61 -39.05 -9.30
N ARG A 668 8.01 -37.96 -10.01
CA ARG A 668 9.03 -36.99 -9.57
C ARG A 668 8.41 -35.82 -8.79
N VAL A 669 7.19 -35.42 -9.12
CA VAL A 669 6.51 -34.32 -8.45
C VAL A 669 6.02 -34.72 -7.05
N TYR A 670 5.41 -35.90 -6.92
CA TYR A 670 4.93 -36.40 -5.64
C TYR A 670 6.02 -37.15 -4.84
N ALA A 671 5.96 -37.02 -3.53
CA ALA A 671 6.88 -37.75 -2.65
C ALA A 671 6.66 -39.26 -2.67
N ASN A 672 5.42 -39.73 -2.84
CA ASN A 672 5.09 -41.14 -2.94
C ASN A 672 5.06 -41.64 -4.40
N GLY A 673 5.06 -42.94 -4.60
CA GLY A 673 5.24 -43.55 -5.94
C GLY A 673 3.96 -43.55 -6.79
N PHE A 674 4.04 -43.09 -8.04
CA PHE A 674 2.94 -43.05 -9.02
C PHE A 674 3.23 -43.80 -10.30
N ALA A 675 4.48 -44.08 -10.62
CA ALA A 675 4.88 -44.77 -11.90
C ALA A 675 4.14 -46.11 -12.13
N LYS A 676 3.83 -46.84 -11.05
CA LYS A 676 3.16 -48.17 -11.11
C LYS A 676 1.68 -48.11 -10.69
N LEU A 677 1.05 -46.94 -10.62
CA LEU A 677 -0.38 -46.84 -10.36
C LEU A 677 -1.15 -47.46 -11.55
N ALA A 678 -1.98 -48.46 -11.28
CA ALA A 678 -2.74 -49.09 -12.36
C ALA A 678 -3.84 -48.18 -12.91
N VAL A 679 -4.21 -48.33 -14.17
CA VAL A 679 -5.38 -47.71 -14.76
C VAL A 679 -6.65 -48.06 -13.95
N GLY A 680 -7.56 -47.12 -13.78
CA GLY A 680 -8.76 -47.34 -12.96
C GLY A 680 -8.51 -47.19 -11.43
N LYS A 681 -7.32 -46.77 -10.99
CA LYS A 681 -6.99 -46.57 -9.58
C LYS A 681 -6.66 -45.11 -9.22
N VAL A 682 -6.99 -44.75 -8.01
CA VAL A 682 -6.65 -43.49 -7.35
C VAL A 682 -5.57 -43.76 -6.30
N ARG A 683 -4.72 -42.75 -6.07
CA ARG A 683 -3.79 -42.75 -4.93
C ARG A 683 -3.75 -41.38 -4.33
N TYR A 684 -3.87 -41.29 -3.01
CA TYR A 684 -3.56 -40.08 -2.26
C TYR A 684 -2.06 -39.83 -2.27
N GLY A 685 -1.66 -38.57 -2.46
CA GLY A 685 -0.27 -38.17 -2.57
C GLY A 685 0.02 -36.87 -1.86
N ILE A 686 1.28 -36.70 -1.45
CA ILE A 686 1.80 -35.45 -0.90
C ILE A 686 2.88 -34.87 -1.79
N MET A 687 2.84 -33.56 -1.98
CA MET A 687 3.87 -32.79 -2.67
C MET A 687 4.75 -32.09 -1.64
N LEU A 688 6.07 -32.11 -1.83
CA LEU A 688 7.02 -31.41 -1.01
C LEU A 688 7.60 -30.21 -1.78
N ARG A 689 7.93 -29.15 -1.06
CA ARG A 689 8.85 -28.13 -1.54
C ARG A 689 10.28 -28.66 -1.49
N GLU A 690 11.20 -27.96 -2.14
CA GLU A 690 12.62 -28.30 -2.18
C GLU A 690 13.23 -28.41 -0.79
N ASP A 691 12.72 -27.62 0.18
CA ASP A 691 13.18 -27.62 1.58
C ASP A 691 12.65 -28.78 2.43
N GLY A 692 11.81 -29.67 1.87
CA GLY A 692 11.24 -30.85 2.53
C GLY A 692 9.91 -30.57 3.27
N ALA A 693 9.39 -29.36 3.30
CA ALA A 693 8.07 -29.07 3.84
C ALA A 693 6.96 -29.53 2.88
N CYS A 694 5.84 -30.01 3.44
CA CYS A 694 4.66 -30.33 2.66
C CYS A 694 4.07 -29.08 2.03
N TYR A 695 3.87 -29.13 0.72
CA TYR A 695 3.41 -28.04 -0.10
C TYR A 695 1.90 -28.10 -0.36
N ASP A 696 1.42 -29.28 -0.77
CA ASP A 696 0.01 -29.58 -0.97
C ASP A 696 -0.21 -31.09 -0.88
N ASP A 697 -1.46 -31.47 -0.75
CA ASP A 697 -1.91 -32.86 -0.80
C ASP A 697 -3.09 -33.00 -1.76
N GLY A 698 -3.36 -34.21 -2.16
CA GLY A 698 -4.49 -34.49 -3.04
C GLY A 698 -4.50 -35.91 -3.56
N THR A 699 -5.36 -36.18 -4.51
CA THR A 699 -5.46 -37.50 -5.15
C THR A 699 -4.99 -37.43 -6.58
N ALA A 700 -4.36 -38.51 -7.06
CA ALA A 700 -4.08 -38.72 -8.47
C ALA A 700 -4.81 -39.99 -8.96
N ALA A 701 -5.69 -39.82 -9.92
CA ALA A 701 -6.48 -40.88 -10.53
C ALA A 701 -5.95 -41.18 -11.93
N ARG A 702 -5.60 -42.42 -12.23
CA ARG A 702 -5.16 -42.85 -13.58
C ARG A 702 -6.35 -43.32 -14.36
N LEU A 703 -6.85 -42.47 -15.29
CA LEU A 703 -8.01 -42.81 -16.15
C LEU A 703 -7.63 -43.62 -17.37
N ALA A 704 -6.42 -43.45 -17.89
CA ALA A 704 -5.86 -44.22 -19.02
C ALA A 704 -4.34 -44.32 -18.84
N GLU A 705 -3.67 -45.07 -19.74
CA GLU A 705 -2.21 -45.29 -19.66
C GLU A 705 -1.45 -43.95 -19.59
N GLU A 706 -1.81 -42.98 -20.39
CA GLU A 706 -1.16 -41.69 -20.54
C GLU A 706 -2.02 -40.52 -20.00
N HIS A 707 -3.06 -40.80 -19.15
CA HIS A 707 -3.98 -39.79 -18.67
C HIS A 707 -4.25 -39.94 -17.19
N PHE A 708 -3.86 -38.88 -16.43
CA PHE A 708 -4.14 -38.78 -15.02
C PHE A 708 -4.99 -37.51 -14.74
N VAL A 709 -5.79 -37.57 -13.71
CA VAL A 709 -6.45 -36.39 -13.10
C VAL A 709 -5.95 -36.26 -11.69
N ILE A 710 -5.33 -35.14 -11.38
CA ILE A 710 -4.91 -34.84 -10.02
C ILE A 710 -5.85 -33.79 -9.38
N THR A 711 -6.11 -33.95 -8.11
CA THR A 711 -6.82 -32.94 -7.30
C THR A 711 -5.85 -32.24 -6.37
N THR A 712 -6.16 -30.99 -6.04
CA THR A 712 -5.40 -30.15 -5.11
C THR A 712 -6.37 -29.50 -4.11
N THR A 713 -5.83 -28.95 -3.03
CA THR A 713 -6.63 -28.05 -2.19
C THR A 713 -7.12 -26.87 -3.02
N THR A 714 -8.33 -26.36 -2.70
CA THR A 714 -8.96 -25.26 -3.45
C THR A 714 -8.06 -24.02 -3.55
N ALA A 715 -7.46 -23.60 -2.45
CA ALA A 715 -6.62 -22.41 -2.39
C ALA A 715 -5.30 -22.57 -3.16
N ASN A 716 -4.77 -23.78 -3.25
CA ASN A 716 -3.47 -24.06 -3.86
C ASN A 716 -3.54 -24.45 -5.35
N ALA A 717 -4.73 -24.55 -5.94
CA ALA A 717 -4.88 -25.04 -7.31
C ALA A 717 -3.96 -24.31 -8.32
N GLY A 718 -3.92 -22.99 -8.28
CA GLY A 718 -3.06 -22.18 -9.15
C GLY A 718 -1.56 -22.30 -8.80
N ALA A 719 -1.22 -22.44 -7.52
CA ALA A 719 0.16 -22.57 -7.07
C ALA A 719 0.74 -23.96 -7.48
N VAL A 720 -0.04 -25.03 -7.31
CA VAL A 720 0.36 -26.38 -7.73
C VAL A 720 0.57 -26.43 -9.24
N LEU A 721 -0.36 -25.88 -10.04
CA LEU A 721 -0.20 -25.84 -11.50
C LEU A 721 1.07 -25.10 -11.90
N ARG A 722 1.35 -23.93 -11.33
CA ARG A 722 2.59 -23.17 -11.61
C ARG A 722 3.85 -23.96 -11.25
N ASN A 723 3.85 -24.65 -10.11
CA ASN A 723 4.98 -25.49 -9.69
C ASN A 723 5.20 -26.65 -10.67
N MET A 724 4.12 -27.30 -11.12
CA MET A 724 4.20 -28.37 -12.10
C MET A 724 4.67 -27.85 -13.48
N GLU A 725 4.20 -26.69 -13.92
CA GLU A 725 4.65 -26.03 -15.15
C GLU A 725 6.13 -25.66 -15.06
N PHE A 726 6.58 -25.14 -13.92
CA PHE A 726 8.00 -24.88 -13.68
C PHE A 726 8.83 -26.17 -13.79
N ALA A 727 8.38 -27.24 -13.14
CA ALA A 727 9.06 -28.54 -13.20
C ALA A 727 9.13 -29.07 -14.64
N ARG A 728 8.03 -28.98 -15.40
CA ARG A 728 7.97 -29.41 -16.81
C ARG A 728 8.88 -28.56 -17.69
N GLN A 729 8.86 -27.25 -17.55
CA GLN A 729 9.57 -26.35 -18.47
C GLN A 729 11.05 -26.15 -18.11
N CYS A 730 11.41 -26.21 -16.82
CA CYS A 730 12.74 -25.87 -16.36
C CYS A 730 13.53 -27.08 -15.84
N LEU A 731 12.88 -27.98 -15.08
CA LEU A 731 13.59 -29.13 -14.49
C LEU A 731 13.65 -30.31 -15.45
N TRP A 732 12.58 -30.60 -16.17
CA TRP A 732 12.45 -31.77 -17.05
C TRP A 732 11.82 -31.38 -18.39
N PRO A 733 12.45 -30.53 -19.21
CA PRO A 733 11.87 -29.98 -20.43
C PRO A 733 11.70 -31.04 -21.55
N ASP A 734 12.46 -32.12 -21.49
CA ASP A 734 12.42 -33.20 -22.49
C ASP A 734 11.29 -34.23 -22.27
N MET A 735 10.53 -34.11 -21.16
CA MET A 735 9.42 -35.03 -20.88
C MET A 735 8.20 -34.71 -21.74
N ASP A 736 7.60 -35.70 -22.35
CA ASP A 736 6.31 -35.59 -23.05
C ASP A 736 5.16 -35.57 -22.05
N VAL A 737 4.86 -34.35 -21.54
CA VAL A 737 3.78 -34.10 -20.56
C VAL A 737 3.05 -32.83 -20.89
N GLN A 738 1.73 -32.88 -20.91
CA GLN A 738 0.84 -31.74 -21.02
C GLN A 738 0.04 -31.56 -19.72
N LEU A 739 -0.03 -30.34 -19.23
CA LEU A 739 -0.73 -29.97 -17.99
C LEU A 739 -1.89 -29.03 -18.32
N ILE A 740 -3.09 -29.43 -17.97
CA ILE A 740 -4.32 -28.69 -18.30
C ILE A 740 -5.14 -28.49 -17.03
N SER A 741 -5.36 -27.22 -16.61
CA SER A 741 -6.33 -26.94 -15.56
C SER A 741 -7.74 -27.21 -16.08
N THR A 742 -8.44 -28.11 -15.41
CA THR A 742 -9.83 -28.47 -15.72
C THR A 742 -10.76 -28.17 -14.55
N THR A 743 -10.33 -27.32 -13.61
CA THR A 743 -11.08 -26.97 -12.40
C THR A 743 -12.47 -26.45 -12.74
N GLU A 744 -12.58 -25.52 -13.68
CA GLU A 744 -13.85 -24.93 -14.11
C GLU A 744 -14.65 -25.79 -15.09
N ALA A 745 -14.01 -26.78 -15.71
CA ALA A 745 -14.67 -27.64 -16.69
C ALA A 745 -15.57 -28.70 -16.06
N TRP A 746 -15.32 -29.05 -14.80
CA TRP A 746 -16.00 -30.16 -14.11
C TRP A 746 -16.64 -29.68 -12.80
N ALA A 747 -17.97 -29.75 -12.71
CA ALA A 747 -18.71 -29.73 -11.46
C ALA A 747 -18.50 -31.06 -10.73
N GLN A 748 -18.09 -31.03 -9.46
CA GLN A 748 -17.75 -32.24 -8.69
C GLN A 748 -18.50 -32.26 -7.35
N PHE A 749 -19.10 -33.38 -7.04
CA PHE A 749 -19.92 -33.56 -5.83
C PHE A 749 -19.43 -34.75 -5.04
N ALA A 750 -19.17 -34.53 -3.75
CA ALA A 750 -18.96 -35.61 -2.80
C ALA A 750 -20.32 -36.20 -2.41
N VAL A 751 -20.48 -37.50 -2.54
CA VAL A 751 -21.66 -38.29 -2.13
C VAL A 751 -21.19 -39.25 -1.04
N ALA A 752 -21.55 -38.97 0.21
CA ALA A 752 -20.98 -39.64 1.38
C ALA A 752 -22.05 -40.17 2.33
N GLY A 753 -21.79 -41.32 2.90
CA GLY A 753 -22.66 -41.98 3.88
C GLY A 753 -23.00 -43.41 3.47
N PRO A 754 -23.54 -44.25 4.39
CA PRO A 754 -23.81 -45.68 4.15
C PRO A 754 -24.72 -45.95 2.95
N LYS A 755 -25.61 -45.01 2.59
CA LYS A 755 -26.53 -45.14 1.45
C LYS A 755 -26.02 -44.45 0.17
N SER A 756 -24.76 -44.02 0.13
CA SER A 756 -24.21 -43.29 -1.01
C SER A 756 -24.18 -44.09 -2.29
N ARG A 757 -23.83 -45.38 -2.21
CA ARG A 757 -23.86 -46.28 -3.38
C ARG A 757 -25.27 -46.48 -3.92
N GLU A 758 -26.27 -46.66 -3.03
CA GLU A 758 -27.66 -46.78 -3.41
C GLU A 758 -28.17 -45.56 -4.17
N LEU A 759 -27.83 -44.35 -3.70
CA LEU A 759 -28.14 -43.11 -4.42
C LEU A 759 -27.47 -43.08 -5.81
N LEU A 760 -26.20 -43.43 -5.90
CA LEU A 760 -25.45 -43.41 -7.17
C LEU A 760 -25.98 -44.43 -8.15
N GLN A 761 -26.42 -45.64 -7.74
CA GLN A 761 -27.03 -46.62 -8.59
C GLN A 761 -28.32 -46.14 -9.30
N ARG A 762 -29.02 -45.13 -8.73
CA ARG A 762 -30.16 -44.48 -9.35
C ARG A 762 -29.79 -43.40 -10.39
N ILE A 763 -28.51 -43.06 -10.49
CA ILE A 763 -27.99 -41.97 -11.28
C ILE A 763 -27.09 -42.47 -12.39
N VAL A 764 -26.23 -43.44 -12.08
CA VAL A 764 -25.35 -44.10 -13.03
C VAL A 764 -26.17 -44.90 -14.00
N ASP A 765 -25.81 -44.88 -15.29
CA ASP A 765 -26.56 -45.60 -16.31
C ASP A 765 -26.51 -47.11 -16.01
N SER A 766 -27.61 -47.83 -16.26
CA SER A 766 -27.89 -49.19 -15.77
C SER A 766 -26.89 -50.26 -16.20
N GLU A 767 -26.09 -49.99 -17.24
CA GLU A 767 -25.08 -50.93 -17.78
C GLU A 767 -23.78 -50.89 -16.97
N ILE A 768 -23.64 -49.96 -15.99
CA ILE A 768 -22.39 -49.72 -15.26
C ILE A 768 -22.49 -50.28 -13.84
N ASP A 769 -21.65 -51.29 -13.55
CA ASP A 769 -21.57 -51.88 -12.21
C ASP A 769 -20.64 -51.05 -11.28
N ILE A 770 -21.21 -50.51 -10.22
CA ILE A 770 -20.49 -49.79 -9.12
C ILE A 770 -20.53 -50.57 -7.81
N SER A 771 -20.72 -51.89 -7.86
CA SER A 771 -20.59 -52.77 -6.70
C SER A 771 -19.19 -52.68 -6.06
N ASN A 772 -19.03 -53.26 -4.88
CA ASN A 772 -17.75 -53.25 -4.20
C ASN A 772 -16.67 -54.04 -4.96
N GLU A 773 -17.10 -55.08 -5.68
CA GLU A 773 -16.27 -55.97 -6.51
C GLU A 773 -15.79 -55.26 -7.76
N ALA A 774 -16.69 -54.61 -8.50
CA ALA A 774 -16.37 -53.96 -9.76
C ALA A 774 -15.70 -52.57 -9.54
N PHE A 775 -16.10 -51.84 -8.51
CA PHE A 775 -15.62 -50.50 -8.21
C PHE A 775 -15.17 -50.40 -6.76
N PRO A 776 -14.04 -51.09 -6.38
CA PRO A 776 -13.56 -51.14 -4.98
C PRO A 776 -13.03 -49.79 -4.51
N PHE A 777 -12.80 -49.65 -3.18
CA PHE A 777 -12.18 -48.48 -2.60
C PHE A 777 -10.90 -48.05 -3.33
N MET A 778 -10.72 -46.77 -3.63
CA MET A 778 -9.67 -46.18 -4.44
C MET A 778 -9.78 -46.56 -5.94
N ALA A 779 -10.95 -46.94 -6.43
CA ALA A 779 -11.21 -47.04 -7.86
C ALA A 779 -11.58 -45.69 -8.49
N CYS A 780 -11.34 -45.53 -9.78
CA CYS A 780 -11.80 -44.42 -10.60
C CYS A 780 -12.15 -44.87 -12.03
N GLY A 781 -12.98 -44.09 -12.68
CA GLY A 781 -13.31 -44.37 -14.09
C GLY A 781 -14.12 -43.25 -14.73
N SER A 782 -14.12 -43.25 -16.04
CA SER A 782 -15.05 -42.49 -16.87
C SER A 782 -16.28 -43.35 -17.14
N LEU A 783 -17.46 -42.76 -16.96
CA LEU A 783 -18.74 -43.45 -17.12
C LEU A 783 -19.79 -42.43 -17.61
N THR A 784 -21.04 -42.88 -17.73
CA THR A 784 -22.18 -42.02 -18.03
C THR A 784 -23.22 -42.01 -16.90
N VAL A 785 -23.94 -40.94 -16.76
CA VAL A 785 -25.02 -40.76 -15.79
C VAL A 785 -26.24 -40.15 -16.45
N CYS A 786 -27.43 -40.34 -15.85
CA CYS A 786 -28.69 -39.71 -16.26
C CYS A 786 -28.97 -39.82 -17.77
N GLY A 787 -28.73 -40.99 -18.39
CA GLY A 787 -29.06 -41.26 -19.80
C GLY A 787 -28.01 -40.73 -20.78
N GLY A 788 -26.71 -40.81 -20.46
CA GLY A 788 -25.62 -40.57 -21.41
C GLY A 788 -24.77 -39.33 -21.13
N VAL A 789 -24.96 -38.60 -20.02
CA VAL A 789 -24.09 -37.50 -19.61
C VAL A 789 -22.72 -38.06 -19.17
N ARG A 790 -21.65 -37.62 -19.80
CA ARG A 790 -20.29 -38.03 -19.43
C ARG A 790 -19.98 -37.64 -17.99
N ALA A 791 -19.40 -38.57 -17.25
CA ALA A 791 -19.01 -38.37 -15.87
C ALA A 791 -17.66 -39.03 -15.55
N ARG A 792 -17.03 -38.52 -14.51
CA ARG A 792 -15.88 -39.16 -13.85
C ARG A 792 -16.30 -39.55 -12.44
N LEU A 793 -16.07 -40.79 -12.05
CA LEU A 793 -16.39 -41.29 -10.72
C LEU A 793 -15.11 -41.70 -10.01
N PHE A 794 -14.97 -41.26 -8.75
CA PHE A 794 -13.83 -41.59 -7.91
C PHE A 794 -14.38 -42.15 -6.59
N ARG A 795 -13.95 -43.36 -6.20
CA ARG A 795 -14.32 -43.92 -4.90
C ARG A 795 -13.29 -43.57 -3.85
N ILE A 796 -13.44 -42.37 -3.32
CA ILE A 796 -12.57 -41.76 -2.32
C ILE A 796 -13.42 -41.16 -1.21
N SER A 797 -12.86 -41.00 -0.02
CA SER A 797 -13.60 -40.52 1.15
C SER A 797 -12.78 -39.52 1.96
N PHE A 798 -13.28 -38.30 2.09
CA PHE A 798 -12.74 -37.31 3.02
C PHE A 798 -13.49 -37.32 4.39
N SER A 799 -14.76 -37.75 4.38
CA SER A 799 -15.59 -37.85 5.58
C SER A 799 -15.32 -39.09 6.45
N GLY A 800 -14.58 -40.08 5.94
CA GLY A 800 -14.39 -41.37 6.58
C GLY A 800 -15.54 -42.37 6.40
N GLU A 801 -16.62 -42.01 5.68
CA GLU A 801 -17.73 -42.90 5.34
C GLU A 801 -17.49 -43.57 3.98
N LEU A 802 -18.33 -44.54 3.62
CA LEU A 802 -18.50 -44.92 2.22
C LEU A 802 -18.81 -43.69 1.41
N ALA A 803 -17.93 -43.33 0.48
CA ALA A 803 -18.08 -42.07 -0.25
C ALA A 803 -17.53 -42.18 -1.67
N TYR A 804 -18.05 -41.33 -2.51
CA TYR A 804 -17.67 -41.15 -3.90
C TYR A 804 -17.59 -39.67 -4.21
N GLU A 805 -16.76 -39.32 -5.21
CA GLU A 805 -16.80 -38.02 -5.85
C GLU A 805 -17.24 -38.21 -7.29
N LEU A 806 -18.36 -37.61 -7.67
CA LEU A 806 -18.94 -37.66 -9.01
C LEU A 806 -18.75 -36.31 -9.68
N ALA A 807 -18.05 -36.31 -10.84
CA ALA A 807 -17.83 -35.12 -11.62
C ALA A 807 -18.52 -35.20 -12.97
N VAL A 808 -19.22 -34.13 -13.37
CA VAL A 808 -19.84 -33.96 -14.69
C VAL A 808 -19.35 -32.65 -15.33
N PRO A 809 -19.47 -32.45 -16.64
CA PRO A 809 -19.22 -31.14 -17.22
C PRO A 809 -20.03 -30.04 -16.50
N THR A 810 -19.38 -28.90 -16.23
CA THR A 810 -19.93 -27.85 -15.34
C THR A 810 -21.37 -27.43 -15.71
N SER A 811 -21.70 -27.39 -16.99
CA SER A 811 -23.06 -27.07 -17.48
C SER A 811 -24.17 -27.98 -16.96
N TYR A 812 -23.85 -29.19 -16.52
CA TYR A 812 -24.80 -30.13 -15.92
C TYR A 812 -24.82 -30.10 -14.38
N GLY A 813 -23.96 -29.30 -13.77
CA GLY A 813 -23.76 -29.36 -12.32
C GLY A 813 -25.03 -29.08 -11.50
N ASP A 814 -25.74 -27.98 -11.75
CA ASP A 814 -27.00 -27.67 -11.02
C ASP A 814 -28.07 -28.72 -11.27
N ALA A 815 -28.19 -29.19 -12.51
CA ALA A 815 -29.19 -30.21 -12.86
C ALA A 815 -28.91 -31.55 -12.14
N LEU A 816 -27.66 -31.98 -12.08
CA LEU A 816 -27.26 -33.19 -11.36
C LEU A 816 -27.48 -33.03 -9.85
N TRP A 817 -27.14 -31.89 -9.28
CA TRP A 817 -27.36 -31.60 -7.86
C TRP A 817 -28.85 -31.74 -7.47
N ARG A 818 -29.73 -31.11 -8.22
CA ARG A 818 -31.18 -31.19 -8.01
C ARG A 818 -31.71 -32.62 -8.21
N ARG A 819 -31.18 -33.31 -9.20
CA ARG A 819 -31.56 -34.71 -9.48
C ARG A 819 -31.14 -35.67 -8.36
N MET A 820 -29.95 -35.48 -7.78
CA MET A 820 -29.51 -36.25 -6.60
C MET A 820 -30.42 -36.03 -5.39
N LEU A 821 -30.79 -34.78 -5.12
CA LEU A 821 -31.74 -34.47 -4.04
C LEU A 821 -33.11 -35.08 -4.27
N GLU A 822 -33.65 -35.06 -5.50
CA GLU A 822 -34.95 -35.68 -5.86
C GLU A 822 -34.91 -37.18 -5.68
N LEU A 823 -33.97 -37.86 -6.32
CA LEU A 823 -33.90 -39.34 -6.31
C LEU A 823 -33.51 -39.93 -4.95
N GLY A 824 -32.92 -39.15 -4.08
CA GLY A 824 -32.48 -39.60 -2.74
C GLY A 824 -33.40 -39.28 -1.61
N GLN A 825 -34.61 -38.75 -1.85
CA GLN A 825 -35.52 -38.32 -0.77
C GLN A 825 -35.81 -39.44 0.21
N ASP A 826 -36.16 -40.63 -0.26
CA ASP A 826 -36.41 -41.81 0.56
C ASP A 826 -35.18 -42.39 1.24
N LEU A 827 -33.99 -42.08 0.75
CA LEU A 827 -32.72 -42.44 1.35
C LEU A 827 -32.28 -41.44 2.46
N GLY A 828 -33.03 -40.34 2.62
CA GLY A 828 -32.66 -39.27 3.53
C GLY A 828 -31.50 -38.42 3.06
N VAL A 829 -31.37 -38.22 1.71
CA VAL A 829 -30.35 -37.34 1.16
C VAL A 829 -30.50 -35.91 1.67
N ALA A 830 -29.42 -35.29 2.06
CA ALA A 830 -29.37 -33.89 2.43
C ALA A 830 -28.05 -33.23 2.00
N PRO A 831 -28.07 -31.93 1.68
CA PRO A 831 -26.83 -31.20 1.48
C PRO A 831 -26.07 -31.07 2.80
N TYR A 832 -24.75 -30.97 2.71
CA TYR A 832 -23.90 -30.57 3.83
C TYR A 832 -22.85 -29.58 3.38
N GLY A 833 -22.52 -28.65 4.26
CA GLY A 833 -21.57 -27.59 3.99
C GLY A 833 -20.18 -27.82 4.60
N LEU A 834 -19.34 -26.78 4.53
CA LEU A 834 -17.96 -26.80 4.99
C LEU A 834 -17.84 -27.13 6.49
N GLU A 835 -18.75 -26.65 7.32
CA GLU A 835 -18.68 -26.86 8.78
C GLU A 835 -18.90 -28.34 9.16
N ALA A 836 -19.86 -29.00 8.50
CA ALA A 836 -20.06 -30.44 8.68
C ALA A 836 -18.90 -31.25 8.09
N LEU A 837 -18.36 -30.82 6.95
CA LEU A 837 -17.19 -31.45 6.33
C LEU A 837 -15.97 -31.36 7.28
N ASP A 838 -15.74 -30.19 7.92
CA ASP A 838 -14.63 -30.00 8.88
C ASP A 838 -14.80 -30.88 10.13
N ILE A 839 -16.01 -31.01 10.66
CA ILE A 839 -16.27 -31.97 11.76
C ILE A 839 -15.87 -33.39 11.35
N MET A 840 -16.35 -33.86 10.21
CA MET A 840 -16.15 -35.24 9.77
C MET A 840 -14.70 -35.55 9.44
N ARG A 841 -13.93 -34.57 8.84
CA ARG A 841 -12.52 -34.77 8.55
C ARG A 841 -11.66 -34.85 9.83
N ILE A 842 -12.03 -34.01 10.88
CA ILE A 842 -11.35 -34.07 12.17
C ILE A 842 -11.61 -35.43 12.82
N GLU A 843 -12.86 -35.92 12.81
CA GLU A 843 -13.19 -37.24 13.30
C GLU A 843 -12.36 -38.36 12.65
N LYS A 844 -12.09 -38.23 11.34
CA LYS A 844 -11.26 -39.19 10.58
C LYS A 844 -9.77 -38.96 10.72
N GLY A 845 -9.35 -37.76 11.14
CA GLY A 845 -7.93 -37.40 11.30
C GLY A 845 -7.27 -36.93 10.01
N HIS A 846 -8.04 -36.46 9.05
CA HIS A 846 -7.48 -35.93 7.79
C HIS A 846 -6.93 -34.50 8.00
N PRO A 847 -5.66 -34.22 7.65
CA PRO A 847 -5.09 -32.89 7.73
C PRO A 847 -5.69 -31.96 6.67
N THR A 848 -5.67 -30.68 6.95
CA THR A 848 -6.05 -29.61 6.03
C THR A 848 -5.01 -28.48 6.09
N GLY A 849 -5.28 -27.34 5.47
CA GLY A 849 -4.40 -26.16 5.50
C GLY A 849 -4.01 -25.68 6.92
N ARG A 850 -4.71 -26.11 7.97
CA ARG A 850 -4.33 -25.81 9.36
C ARG A 850 -3.16 -26.67 9.83
N GLU A 851 -3.03 -27.89 9.32
CA GLU A 851 -1.93 -28.81 9.56
C GLU A 851 -0.85 -28.70 8.47
N LEU A 852 -1.25 -28.35 7.23
CA LEU A 852 -0.39 -28.14 6.07
C LEU A 852 -0.09 -26.64 5.91
N ASP A 853 0.50 -26.03 6.92
CA ASP A 853 0.71 -24.57 7.01
C ASP A 853 2.00 -24.08 6.29
N GLY A 854 2.65 -24.95 5.50
CA GLY A 854 3.90 -24.68 4.80
C GLY A 854 5.16 -24.87 5.64
N ARG A 855 5.04 -25.31 6.89
CA ARG A 855 6.16 -25.65 7.81
C ARG A 855 6.18 -27.14 8.14
N ALA A 856 5.02 -27.79 8.07
CA ALA A 856 4.90 -29.20 8.41
C ALA A 856 5.61 -30.10 7.39
N THR A 857 6.34 -31.10 7.89
CA THR A 857 6.94 -32.14 7.08
C THR A 857 6.09 -33.42 7.09
N ALA A 858 6.36 -34.36 6.18
CA ALA A 858 5.69 -35.65 6.18
C ALA A 858 5.86 -36.39 7.53
N LEU A 859 7.03 -36.26 8.16
CA LEU A 859 7.30 -36.86 9.48
C LEU A 859 6.44 -36.21 10.57
N MET A 860 6.33 -34.88 10.58
CA MET A 860 5.47 -34.16 11.54
C MET A 860 4.00 -34.60 11.42
N LEU A 861 3.53 -34.88 10.20
CA LEU A 861 2.16 -35.30 9.92
C LEU A 861 1.91 -36.80 10.16
N GLY A 862 2.94 -37.60 10.50
CA GLY A 862 2.85 -39.06 10.61
C GLY A 862 2.72 -39.75 9.24
N MET A 863 3.16 -39.08 8.17
CA MET A 863 3.08 -39.55 6.76
C MET A 863 4.44 -39.95 6.17
N GLU A 864 5.48 -40.14 6.98
CA GLU A 864 6.84 -40.42 6.53
C GLU A 864 6.94 -41.70 5.67
N ARG A 865 6.02 -42.67 5.89
CA ARG A 865 5.94 -43.91 5.08
C ARG A 865 5.48 -43.64 3.65
N MET A 866 4.88 -42.49 3.38
CA MET A 866 4.48 -42.11 2.03
C MET A 866 5.67 -41.60 1.22
N VAL A 867 6.72 -41.06 1.86
CA VAL A 867 7.91 -40.57 1.19
C VAL A 867 8.76 -41.74 0.72
N SER A 868 8.80 -41.95 -0.60
CA SER A 868 9.55 -43.06 -1.20
C SER A 868 11.05 -42.67 -1.28
N ARG A 869 11.89 -43.51 -0.65
CA ARG A 869 13.35 -43.40 -0.72
C ARG A 869 13.95 -44.16 -1.92
N LYS A 870 13.09 -44.79 -2.74
CA LYS A 870 13.52 -45.61 -3.91
C LYS A 870 13.48 -44.84 -5.23
N LYS A 871 13.18 -43.59 -5.19
CA LYS A 871 13.07 -42.70 -6.35
C LYS A 871 13.52 -41.29 -5.99
N ASP A 872 13.90 -40.53 -6.99
CA ASP A 872 14.13 -39.11 -6.87
C ASP A 872 12.79 -38.36 -7.02
N SER A 873 12.58 -37.36 -6.15
CA SER A 873 11.43 -36.48 -6.20
C SER A 873 11.72 -35.14 -5.52
N ILE A 874 10.98 -34.10 -5.88
CA ILE A 874 11.13 -32.76 -5.29
C ILE A 874 11.04 -32.88 -3.75
N GLY A 875 12.00 -32.30 -3.05
CA GLY A 875 12.06 -32.22 -1.59
C GLY A 875 12.59 -33.48 -0.88
N SER A 876 12.72 -34.64 -1.56
CA SER A 876 13.09 -35.90 -0.94
C SER A 876 14.53 -35.96 -0.39
N THR A 877 15.39 -35.05 -0.77
CA THR A 877 16.77 -34.92 -0.27
C THR A 877 16.80 -34.07 1.00
N LEU A 878 16.15 -32.91 0.99
CA LEU A 878 16.22 -31.96 2.10
C LEU A 878 15.27 -32.28 3.25
N ASP A 879 14.29 -33.15 3.08
CA ASP A 879 13.43 -33.63 4.18
C ASP A 879 14.18 -34.48 5.22
N GLN A 880 15.42 -34.91 4.89
CA GLN A 880 16.31 -35.66 5.78
C GLN A 880 17.27 -34.79 6.60
N ARG A 881 17.17 -33.47 6.52
CA ARG A 881 18.01 -32.56 7.34
C ARG A 881 17.79 -32.85 8.84
N GLU A 882 18.87 -32.78 9.62
CA GLU A 882 18.88 -33.07 11.05
C GLU A 882 17.76 -32.38 11.82
N GLY A 883 17.56 -31.09 11.60
CA GLY A 883 16.50 -30.33 12.29
C GLY A 883 15.07 -30.76 11.91
N LEU A 884 14.84 -31.37 10.73
CA LEU A 884 13.53 -31.87 10.31
C LEU A 884 13.26 -33.31 10.77
N THR A 885 14.31 -34.06 11.12
CA THR A 885 14.23 -35.46 11.56
C THR A 885 14.40 -35.62 13.06
N ASP A 886 14.43 -34.53 13.82
CA ASP A 886 14.54 -34.53 15.30
C ASP A 886 13.45 -35.43 15.91
N PRO A 887 13.81 -36.49 16.68
CA PRO A 887 12.86 -37.38 17.34
C PRO A 887 11.96 -36.63 18.34
N ASN A 888 12.45 -35.53 18.94
CA ASN A 888 11.71 -34.69 19.87
C ASN A 888 10.94 -33.55 19.16
N GLY A 889 11.00 -33.49 17.84
CA GLY A 889 10.27 -32.51 17.07
C GLY A 889 8.75 -32.68 17.19
N LEU A 890 8.02 -31.70 16.62
CA LEU A 890 6.55 -31.72 16.62
C LEU A 890 6.02 -32.93 15.83
N ARG A 891 5.00 -33.58 16.38
CA ARG A 891 4.26 -34.68 15.74
C ARG A 891 2.78 -34.45 15.86
N LEU A 892 2.03 -34.76 14.83
CA LEU A 892 0.57 -34.66 14.82
C LEU A 892 -0.04 -35.77 15.64
N VAL A 893 -0.83 -35.41 16.65
CA VAL A 893 -1.52 -36.31 17.56
C VAL A 893 -2.99 -35.95 17.67
N GLY A 894 -3.80 -36.93 18.15
CA GLY A 894 -5.15 -36.70 18.57
C GLY A 894 -5.22 -36.35 20.06
N LEU A 895 -6.20 -35.56 20.44
CA LEU A 895 -6.49 -35.21 21.84
C LEU A 895 -7.95 -35.52 22.17
N LYS A 896 -8.13 -36.16 23.33
CA LYS A 896 -9.45 -36.43 23.91
C LYS A 896 -9.49 -35.87 25.34
N PRO A 897 -10.48 -35.05 25.73
CA PRO A 897 -10.57 -34.54 27.08
C PRO A 897 -10.78 -35.71 28.05
N VAL A 898 -10.15 -35.61 29.22
CA VAL A 898 -10.31 -36.60 30.31
C VAL A 898 -11.76 -36.57 30.80
N GLU A 899 -12.26 -35.39 31.09
CA GLU A 899 -13.66 -35.14 31.40
C GLU A 899 -14.42 -34.87 30.10
N GLN A 900 -15.34 -35.75 29.71
CA GLN A 900 -16.06 -35.68 28.42
C GLN A 900 -16.88 -34.43 28.23
N SER A 901 -17.25 -33.71 29.28
CA SER A 901 -17.96 -32.44 29.25
C SER A 901 -17.09 -31.25 28.88
N GLU A 902 -15.76 -31.38 28.98
CA GLU A 902 -14.82 -30.32 28.67
C GLU A 902 -14.60 -30.19 27.17
N VAL A 903 -14.30 -28.97 26.74
CA VAL A 903 -14.19 -28.63 25.31
C VAL A 903 -12.76 -28.19 24.97
N ILE A 904 -12.13 -28.91 24.06
CA ILE A 904 -10.85 -28.54 23.45
C ILE A 904 -11.14 -27.47 22.36
N THR A 905 -10.33 -26.42 22.35
CA THR A 905 -10.44 -25.34 21.37
C THR A 905 -9.20 -25.24 20.48
N ALA A 906 -9.39 -24.99 19.20
CA ALA A 906 -8.29 -24.75 18.26
C ALA A 906 -7.52 -23.48 18.64
N GLY A 907 -6.20 -23.49 18.49
CA GLY A 907 -5.28 -22.41 18.88
C GLY A 907 -4.79 -22.50 20.34
N SER A 908 -5.34 -23.39 21.16
CA SER A 908 -4.86 -23.62 22.52
C SER A 908 -3.44 -24.17 22.54
N GLN A 909 -2.67 -23.81 23.56
CA GLN A 909 -1.31 -24.30 23.76
C GLN A 909 -1.31 -25.57 24.58
N LEU A 910 -0.29 -26.41 24.36
CA LEU A 910 -0.11 -27.67 25.12
C LEU A 910 1.01 -27.49 26.16
N VAL A 911 0.75 -27.93 27.37
CA VAL A 911 1.76 -27.95 28.43
C VAL A 911 1.68 -29.30 29.18
N ASN A 912 2.80 -29.74 29.78
CA ASN A 912 2.82 -30.95 30.57
C ASN A 912 1.85 -30.84 31.77
N GLU A 913 1.29 -31.96 32.23
CA GLU A 913 0.24 -31.99 33.22
C GLU A 913 0.55 -31.17 34.48
N THR A 914 1.78 -31.25 35.00
CA THR A 914 2.20 -30.58 36.22
C THR A 914 2.97 -29.28 36.00
N ALA A 915 3.21 -28.87 34.77
CA ALA A 915 4.02 -27.69 34.46
C ALA A 915 3.26 -26.38 34.76
N HIS A 916 3.99 -25.38 35.24
CA HIS A 916 3.46 -24.02 35.34
C HIS A 916 3.22 -23.47 33.95
N VAL A 917 2.12 -22.75 33.74
CA VAL A 917 1.79 -22.13 32.43
C VAL A 917 2.70 -20.94 32.17
N HIS A 918 3.68 -21.15 31.31
CA HIS A 918 4.64 -20.13 30.88
C HIS A 918 5.07 -20.44 29.44
N ILE A 919 5.58 -19.44 28.72
CA ILE A 919 6.01 -19.61 27.33
C ILE A 919 7.08 -20.72 27.17
N ASP A 920 7.98 -20.84 28.15
CA ASP A 920 9.06 -21.83 28.10
C ASP A 920 8.58 -23.25 28.35
N SER A 921 7.37 -23.44 28.89
CA SER A 921 6.76 -24.75 29.14
C SER A 921 5.91 -25.26 27.98
N GLU A 922 5.79 -24.49 26.89
CA GLU A 922 5.02 -24.84 25.70
C GLU A 922 5.57 -26.12 25.06
N GLN A 923 4.67 -27.07 24.78
CA GLN A 923 4.97 -28.36 24.18
C GLN A 923 4.37 -28.52 22.79
N GLY A 924 3.56 -27.57 22.35
CA GLY A 924 2.86 -27.61 21.08
C GLY A 924 1.52 -26.88 21.12
N HIS A 925 0.71 -27.06 20.09
CA HIS A 925 -0.56 -26.35 19.94
C HIS A 925 -1.63 -27.17 19.23
N VAL A 926 -2.88 -26.86 19.52
CA VAL A 926 -4.07 -27.46 18.88
C VAL A 926 -4.30 -26.79 17.54
N THR A 927 -4.26 -27.55 16.45
CA THR A 927 -4.51 -27.05 15.09
C THR A 927 -5.99 -27.04 14.74
N SER A 928 -6.68 -28.13 15.06
CA SER A 928 -8.11 -28.32 14.76
C SER A 928 -8.83 -28.96 15.94
N ALA A 929 -10.05 -28.53 16.21
CA ALA A 929 -10.87 -29.10 17.26
C ALA A 929 -12.36 -29.01 16.92
N CYS A 930 -13.14 -29.99 17.35
CA CYS A 930 -14.60 -29.95 17.27
C CYS A 930 -15.25 -30.74 18.42
N ILE A 931 -16.52 -30.47 18.67
CA ILE A 931 -17.38 -31.34 19.47
C ILE A 931 -18.00 -32.31 18.47
N SER A 932 -17.71 -33.60 18.56
CA SER A 932 -18.35 -34.63 17.75
C SER A 932 -19.62 -35.12 18.40
N ARG A 933 -20.76 -34.89 17.73
CA ARG A 933 -22.04 -35.47 18.22
C ARG A 933 -22.08 -36.98 18.03
N HIS A 934 -21.36 -37.49 17.05
CA HIS A 934 -21.26 -38.94 16.80
C HIS A 934 -20.47 -39.64 17.90
N LEU A 935 -19.35 -39.06 18.33
CA LEU A 935 -18.49 -39.60 19.37
C LEU A 935 -18.97 -39.21 20.79
N GLY A 936 -19.81 -38.19 20.91
CA GLY A 936 -20.39 -37.75 22.21
C GLY A 936 -19.49 -36.85 23.06
N HIS A 937 -18.31 -36.45 22.54
CA HIS A 937 -17.36 -35.58 23.23
C HIS A 937 -16.56 -34.68 22.29
N SER A 938 -15.79 -33.76 22.86
CA SER A 938 -14.82 -32.94 22.11
C SER A 938 -13.59 -33.77 21.71
N ILE A 939 -13.04 -33.46 20.55
CA ILE A 939 -11.78 -34.01 20.02
C ILE A 939 -10.91 -32.88 19.43
N GLY A 940 -9.60 -33.08 19.39
CA GLY A 940 -8.67 -32.14 18.78
C GLY A 940 -7.52 -32.84 18.08
N MET A 941 -7.03 -32.22 17.01
CA MET A 941 -5.75 -32.55 16.39
C MET A 941 -4.73 -31.49 16.82
N ALA A 942 -3.50 -31.90 17.12
CA ALA A 942 -2.50 -31.00 17.64
C ALA A 942 -1.09 -31.43 17.23
N PHE A 943 -0.20 -30.46 17.06
CA PHE A 943 1.24 -30.73 17.04
C PHE A 943 1.78 -30.75 18.46
N LEU A 944 2.46 -31.84 18.85
CA LEU A 944 3.06 -32.04 20.13
C LEU A 944 4.51 -32.48 20.00
N LYS A 945 5.43 -31.90 20.78
CA LYS A 945 6.85 -32.30 20.83
C LYS A 945 6.97 -33.78 21.25
N GLY A 946 7.62 -34.59 20.40
CA GLY A 946 7.74 -36.04 20.63
C GLY A 946 6.40 -36.76 20.70
N GLY A 947 5.34 -36.25 20.08
CA GLY A 947 3.97 -36.67 20.28
C GLY A 947 3.70 -38.16 19.97
N ASP A 948 4.39 -38.76 19.01
CA ASP A 948 4.31 -40.18 18.64
C ASP A 948 4.80 -41.10 19.79
N GLN A 949 5.69 -40.61 20.66
CA GLN A 949 6.24 -41.35 21.79
C GLN A 949 5.41 -41.11 23.06
N ARG A 950 4.44 -40.22 23.04
CA ARG A 950 3.66 -39.77 24.19
C ARG A 950 2.19 -40.25 24.19
N MET A 951 1.90 -41.29 23.40
CA MET A 951 0.56 -41.85 23.33
C MET A 951 0.09 -42.38 24.68
N GLY A 952 -1.12 -42.02 25.09
CA GLY A 952 -1.71 -42.34 26.41
C GLY A 952 -1.39 -41.36 27.53
N GLU A 953 -0.44 -40.45 27.33
CA GLU A 953 -0.08 -39.41 28.32
C GLU A 953 -1.21 -38.40 28.50
N ILE A 954 -1.34 -37.84 29.68
CA ILE A 954 -2.25 -36.75 29.99
C ILE A 954 -1.46 -35.43 29.91
N ILE A 955 -1.96 -34.50 29.14
CA ILE A 955 -1.41 -33.14 28.99
C ILE A 955 -2.50 -32.12 29.28
N ARG A 956 -2.12 -30.86 29.45
CA ARG A 956 -3.08 -29.76 29.59
C ARG A 956 -3.15 -28.97 28.30
N VAL A 957 -4.38 -28.66 27.89
CA VAL A 957 -4.75 -27.82 26.77
C VAL A 957 -5.18 -26.47 27.32
N VAL A 958 -4.33 -25.47 27.19
CA VAL A 958 -4.50 -24.19 27.87
C VAL A 958 -4.75 -23.08 26.86
N ASP A 959 -5.80 -22.29 27.11
CA ASP A 959 -6.09 -21.09 26.34
C ASP A 959 -6.19 -19.89 27.28
N PRO A 960 -5.11 -19.13 27.49
CA PRO A 960 -5.12 -17.98 28.39
C PRO A 960 -6.08 -16.86 27.95
N VAL A 961 -6.37 -16.75 26.66
CA VAL A 961 -7.28 -15.73 26.10
C VAL A 961 -8.74 -16.04 26.45
N ARG A 962 -9.13 -17.30 26.33
CA ARG A 962 -10.50 -17.76 26.68
C ARG A 962 -10.63 -18.19 28.13
N GLY A 963 -9.50 -18.28 28.84
CA GLY A 963 -9.47 -18.70 30.26
C GLY A 963 -9.80 -20.18 30.46
N THR A 964 -9.47 -21.05 29.49
CA THR A 964 -9.72 -22.49 29.58
C THR A 964 -8.43 -23.28 29.88
N ASP A 965 -8.56 -24.38 30.63
CA ASP A 965 -7.46 -25.28 31.02
C ASP A 965 -8.05 -26.68 31.12
N VAL A 966 -7.86 -27.49 30.11
CA VAL A 966 -8.51 -28.80 29.92
C VAL A 966 -7.45 -29.90 29.99
N LYS A 967 -7.63 -30.90 30.81
CA LYS A 967 -6.82 -32.13 30.79
C LYS A 967 -7.26 -32.99 29.60
N ALA A 968 -6.32 -33.37 28.74
CA ALA A 968 -6.57 -34.19 27.57
C ALA A 968 -5.58 -35.36 27.49
N GLN A 969 -6.06 -36.51 27.08
CA GLN A 969 -5.24 -37.67 26.76
C GLN A 969 -4.74 -37.58 25.32
N VAL A 970 -3.47 -37.84 25.12
CA VAL A 970 -2.84 -37.97 23.80
C VAL A 970 -3.21 -39.32 23.20
N ILE A 971 -3.84 -39.29 22.03
CA ILE A 971 -4.32 -40.48 21.31
C ILE A 971 -4.02 -40.39 19.82
N SER A 972 -4.36 -41.41 19.04
CA SER A 972 -4.31 -41.37 17.59
C SER A 972 -5.26 -40.29 17.02
N THR A 973 -4.87 -39.67 15.90
CA THR A 973 -5.74 -38.75 15.14
C THR A 973 -6.98 -39.42 14.54
N HIS A 974 -7.02 -40.74 14.47
CA HIS A 974 -8.11 -41.50 13.84
C HIS A 974 -9.19 -41.81 14.90
N PHE A 975 -10.04 -40.83 15.19
CA PHE A 975 -11.10 -40.94 16.20
C PHE A 975 -12.29 -41.77 15.72
N PHE A 976 -12.54 -41.78 14.40
CA PHE A 976 -13.67 -42.46 13.76
C PHE A 976 -13.17 -43.49 12.74
N ASP A 977 -13.73 -44.69 12.80
CA ASP A 977 -13.42 -45.86 11.92
C ASP A 977 -11.91 -46.03 11.72
N PRO A 978 -11.11 -46.27 12.80
CA PRO A 978 -9.65 -46.35 12.71
C PRO A 978 -9.18 -47.46 11.75
N GLU A 979 -9.92 -48.56 11.69
CA GLU A 979 -9.62 -49.68 10.79
C GLU A 979 -10.04 -49.44 9.34
N GLY A 980 -10.78 -48.36 9.04
CA GLY A 980 -11.26 -48.04 7.69
C GLY A 980 -12.30 -49.01 7.15
N GLY A 981 -13.07 -49.68 7.99
CA GLY A 981 -14.12 -50.64 7.62
C GLY A 981 -15.28 -49.94 6.90
N ARG A 982 -15.72 -48.78 7.36
CA ARG A 982 -16.86 -48.06 6.79
C ARG A 982 -16.51 -47.46 5.40
N LEU A 983 -15.34 -46.91 5.21
CA LEU A 983 -14.96 -46.32 3.92
C LEU A 983 -14.68 -47.40 2.84
N ARG A 984 -14.44 -48.67 3.26
CA ARG A 984 -14.23 -49.80 2.34
C ARG A 984 -15.49 -50.65 2.13
N ALA A 985 -16.60 -50.36 2.82
CA ALA A 985 -17.86 -51.11 2.80
C ALA A 985 -18.50 -51.21 1.42
#